data_b87b86761ebc2411848c126a12a8aab4
#
_entry.id   b87b86761ebc2411848c126a12a8aab4
#
_cell.length_a   1.000
_cell.length_b   1.000
_cell.length_c   1.000
_cell.angle_alpha   90.00
_cell.angle_beta   90.00
_cell.angle_gamma   90.00
#
_symmetry.space_group_name_H-M   'P 1'
#
loop_
_entity.id
_entity.type
_entity.pdbx_description
1 polymer ?
#
loop_
_entity_poly.entity_id
_entity_poly.type
_entity_poly.pdbx_seq_one_letter_code
_entity_poly.pdbx_strand_id
1 'polypeptide(L)'
;MKTLTLPLLHLTVFAYFLANAFGATFGNFTYTEASGQITITDYATSASGLVVIPAQINGTPVTKIGDWAFDGCNAITAISIPSSVTQIGGWAFQNCSALSSLSIPSSLVSIGQWAFNGCSSLSSVSLPNSVTSIGGWAFQNCSALTTIVLPTDLTAIADWTFNGCSALNSVTIGSKVVSVGTYAFQGCRSLSGIVLPTGLTSIGAWAFNGCSSLTSVAIPSTVASIGGWAFQNCSALTSISLPTGLTAISEWTFNGCSALTAVQIPSTVTTIGAYAFQGCRSMSAMTIPHGVTNIGAWAFQDCRSLSSLTLPPTVASIGGWAFQNCSSLTSVVLPTGLTSIQEWTFNGCTALTEVHIPHGVTAIGGYAFQNCSALPSIEIPSTVVTIGQWAFSGCSNLVRANLPTNLASLGAYAFNWCTSLIAIEIPPKITSIAEWTFNTCRALVDVSIPDGVTNIGSYAFNWCTSIQKLVVPSSVTSIGAYAFANCSLFGKIHFLGSAPATDNAAFTGSNSVTVYRFDDLAGFTTPTWKSRSVASMGPSSDLSRWALRQGYPFDVNFGWQPHNDGKALLLAYAFGLDSRRNFSSHLPKPEIANSRLNLRFYSGSPNALYTVQTSTDLIDWTTTGVEMSLADTQNFRTASVPVEGGKKFLRIVVSER
;
A
#
# COMPACT_ATOMS: atom_id res chain seq x y z
N MET A 1 16.09 8.61 -17.73
CA MET A 1 16.15 9.21 -19.06
C MET A 1 16.33 8.08 -20.06
N LYS A 2 15.24 7.59 -20.65
CA LYS A 2 15.28 6.73 -21.83
C LYS A 2 14.71 7.55 -22.97
N THR A 3 15.58 7.94 -23.87
CA THR A 3 15.27 8.60 -25.12
C THR A 3 14.31 7.75 -25.94
N LEU A 4 13.07 8.23 -26.10
CA LEU A 4 12.17 7.69 -27.12
C LEU A 4 12.70 8.11 -28.48
N THR A 5 13.27 7.18 -29.23
CA THR A 5 13.47 7.31 -30.64
C THR A 5 12.10 7.23 -31.32
N LEU A 6 11.63 8.34 -31.88
CA LEU A 6 10.50 8.35 -32.83
C LEU A 6 10.88 7.46 -34.05
N PRO A 7 10.01 6.55 -34.46
CA PRO A 7 10.32 5.72 -35.60
C PRO A 7 10.27 6.54 -36.92
N LEU A 8 11.10 6.12 -37.86
CA LEU A 8 11.34 6.58 -39.20
C LEU A 8 10.11 6.78 -40.13
N LEU A 9 8.92 7.04 -39.61
CA LEU A 9 7.69 7.19 -40.40
C LEU A 9 7.64 8.53 -41.18
N HIS A 10 8.44 9.54 -40.78
CA HIS A 10 8.42 10.84 -41.44
C HIS A 10 9.27 10.92 -42.71
N LEU A 11 10.27 10.04 -42.91
CA LEU A 11 11.09 10.05 -44.13
C LEU A 11 10.42 9.32 -45.32
N THR A 12 9.56 8.34 -45.04
CA THR A 12 8.81 7.65 -46.11
C THR A 12 7.66 8.49 -46.64
N VAL A 13 7.07 9.38 -45.84
CA VAL A 13 6.02 10.32 -46.23
C VAL A 13 6.58 11.38 -47.19
N PHE A 14 7.82 11.88 -46.99
CA PHE A 14 8.43 12.87 -47.85
C PHE A 14 8.87 12.30 -49.23
N ALA A 15 9.23 11.01 -49.28
CA ALA A 15 9.59 10.34 -50.55
C ALA A 15 8.35 10.02 -51.41
N TYR A 16 7.17 9.87 -50.82
CA TYR A 16 5.91 9.65 -51.54
C TYR A 16 5.40 10.92 -52.24
N PHE A 17 5.72 12.10 -51.70
CA PHE A 17 5.34 13.41 -52.30
C PHE A 17 6.14 13.73 -53.59
N LEU A 18 7.28 13.10 -53.83
CA LEU A 18 8.11 13.35 -55.01
C LEU A 18 7.84 12.40 -56.19
N ALA A 19 7.04 11.37 -56.03
CA ALA A 19 6.77 10.36 -57.08
C ALA A 19 5.44 10.52 -57.82
N ASN A 20 4.53 11.41 -57.36
CA ASN A 20 3.26 11.68 -58.03
C ASN A 20 3.17 13.11 -58.55
N ALA A 21 4.11 13.45 -59.43
CA ALA A 21 4.00 14.67 -60.21
C ALA A 21 2.90 14.52 -61.29
N PHE A 22 1.80 15.31 -61.11
CA PHE A 22 0.78 15.61 -62.10
C PHE A 22 -0.27 14.53 -62.37
N GLY A 23 -1.25 14.40 -61.40
CA GLY A 23 -2.56 13.85 -61.71
C GLY A 23 -3.31 14.73 -62.75
N ALA A 24 -4.16 14.15 -63.57
CA ALA A 24 -5.05 14.90 -64.44
C ALA A 24 -6.08 15.69 -63.58
N THR A 25 -6.55 16.83 -64.07
CA THR A 25 -7.50 17.69 -63.35
C THR A 25 -8.88 17.71 -64.01
N PHE A 26 -9.95 17.78 -63.19
CA PHE A 26 -11.32 18.00 -63.63
C PHE A 26 -12.01 18.94 -62.64
N GLY A 27 -12.20 20.18 -63.02
CA GLY A 27 -12.61 21.22 -62.07
C GLY A 27 -11.61 21.35 -60.92
N ASN A 28 -12.07 21.24 -59.66
CA ASN A 28 -11.25 21.27 -58.47
C ASN A 28 -10.67 19.90 -58.10
N PHE A 29 -10.94 18.83 -58.85
CA PHE A 29 -10.46 17.47 -58.59
C PHE A 29 -9.17 17.20 -59.32
N THR A 30 -8.20 16.61 -58.64
CA THR A 30 -7.06 15.92 -59.24
C THR A 30 -7.32 14.42 -59.14
N TYR A 31 -6.99 13.68 -60.20
CA TYR A 31 -7.28 12.25 -60.25
C TYR A 31 -6.20 11.47 -61.05
N THR A 32 -6.18 10.17 -60.78
CA THR A 32 -5.45 9.21 -61.58
C THR A 32 -6.41 8.21 -62.22
N GLU A 33 -6.08 7.74 -63.44
CA GLU A 33 -6.84 6.72 -64.12
C GLU A 33 -6.00 5.47 -64.26
N ALA A 34 -6.51 4.33 -63.87
CA ALA A 34 -5.86 3.03 -64.02
C ALA A 34 -6.91 1.94 -64.29
N SER A 35 -6.67 1.09 -65.27
CA SER A 35 -7.53 -0.06 -65.60
C SER A 35 -9.01 0.32 -65.82
N GLY A 36 -9.28 1.50 -66.42
CA GLY A 36 -10.63 1.98 -66.67
C GLY A 36 -11.40 2.45 -65.43
N GLN A 37 -10.68 2.84 -64.38
CA GLN A 37 -11.26 3.34 -63.12
C GLN A 37 -10.51 4.61 -62.68
N ILE A 38 -11.24 5.55 -62.11
CA ILE A 38 -10.67 6.79 -61.59
C ILE A 38 -10.60 6.73 -60.05
N THR A 39 -9.43 7.17 -59.56
CA THR A 39 -9.18 7.50 -58.16
C THR A 39 -9.03 9.02 -58.03
N ILE A 40 -9.87 9.68 -57.24
CA ILE A 40 -9.64 11.09 -56.87
C ILE A 40 -8.45 11.11 -55.90
N THR A 41 -7.39 11.89 -56.25
CA THR A 41 -6.16 11.93 -55.47
C THR A 41 -5.94 13.25 -54.75
N ASP A 42 -6.61 14.32 -55.17
CA ASP A 42 -6.52 15.61 -54.47
C ASP A 42 -7.75 16.49 -54.82
N TYR A 43 -8.05 17.43 -53.93
CA TYR A 43 -9.10 18.44 -54.10
C TYR A 43 -8.63 19.80 -53.57
N ALA A 44 -9.02 20.88 -54.28
CA ALA A 44 -8.57 22.22 -53.93
C ALA A 44 -9.01 22.61 -52.49
N THR A 45 -8.04 22.82 -51.59
CA THR A 45 -8.29 23.14 -50.18
C THR A 45 -9.00 24.49 -49.96
N SER A 46 -8.96 25.40 -50.95
CA SER A 46 -9.67 26.69 -50.95
C SER A 46 -11.17 26.55 -51.24
N ALA A 47 -11.63 25.38 -51.64
CA ALA A 47 -13.05 25.14 -51.95
C ALA A 47 -13.88 25.09 -50.67
N SER A 48 -15.15 25.55 -50.75
CA SER A 48 -16.05 25.63 -49.62
C SER A 48 -17.45 25.17 -49.99
N GLY A 49 -18.29 24.91 -48.98
CA GLY A 49 -19.70 24.53 -49.13
C GLY A 49 -19.89 23.07 -49.56
N LEU A 50 -20.89 22.81 -50.41
CA LEU A 50 -21.23 21.47 -50.91
C LEU A 50 -20.29 21.03 -52.04
N VAL A 51 -19.68 19.85 -51.87
CA VAL A 51 -18.91 19.17 -52.94
C VAL A 51 -19.68 17.97 -53.44
N VAL A 52 -19.91 17.89 -54.72
CA VAL A 52 -20.49 16.73 -55.41
C VAL A 52 -19.41 16.05 -56.20
N ILE A 53 -19.00 14.85 -55.78
CA ILE A 53 -18.02 14.05 -56.51
C ILE A 53 -18.69 13.48 -57.74
N PRO A 54 -18.15 13.69 -58.96
CA PRO A 54 -18.77 13.20 -60.19
C PRO A 54 -18.73 11.67 -60.25
N ALA A 55 -19.82 11.04 -60.74
CA ALA A 55 -19.84 9.57 -60.92
C ALA A 55 -18.88 9.09 -62.02
N GLN A 56 -18.55 9.95 -62.95
CA GLN A 56 -17.61 9.68 -64.06
C GLN A 56 -16.82 10.95 -64.42
N ILE A 57 -15.62 10.79 -64.85
CA ILE A 57 -14.80 11.85 -65.48
C ILE A 57 -14.44 11.37 -66.87
N ASN A 58 -14.76 12.14 -67.90
CA ASN A 58 -14.52 11.80 -69.32
C ASN A 58 -15.06 10.40 -69.71
N GLY A 59 -16.18 9.95 -69.10
CA GLY A 59 -16.79 8.64 -69.37
C GLY A 59 -16.22 7.49 -68.53
N THR A 60 -15.16 7.69 -67.80
CA THR A 60 -14.53 6.68 -66.91
C THR A 60 -15.11 6.81 -65.49
N PRO A 61 -15.58 5.72 -64.84
CA PRO A 61 -16.18 5.77 -63.53
C PRO A 61 -15.20 6.13 -62.42
N VAL A 62 -15.62 7.01 -61.50
CA VAL A 62 -14.91 7.29 -60.24
C VAL A 62 -15.22 6.19 -59.23
N THR A 63 -14.29 5.33 -58.91
CA THR A 63 -14.51 4.16 -58.07
C THR A 63 -13.82 4.25 -56.69
N LYS A 64 -12.89 5.20 -56.52
CA LYS A 64 -12.13 5.37 -55.28
C LYS A 64 -11.90 6.85 -54.97
N ILE A 65 -12.03 7.19 -53.67
CA ILE A 65 -11.44 8.40 -53.12
C ILE A 65 -10.09 7.97 -52.54
N GLY A 66 -9.02 8.55 -53.03
CA GLY A 66 -7.63 8.19 -52.68
C GLY A 66 -7.23 8.68 -51.30
N ASP A 67 -6.03 8.29 -50.90
CA ASP A 67 -5.45 8.73 -49.66
C ASP A 67 -5.19 10.25 -49.71
N TRP A 68 -5.52 10.99 -48.62
CA TRP A 68 -5.42 12.46 -48.47
C TRP A 68 -6.23 13.29 -49.47
N ALA A 69 -7.09 12.69 -50.27
CA ALA A 69 -7.75 13.37 -51.39
C ALA A 69 -8.46 14.71 -51.04
N PHE A 70 -8.94 14.87 -49.79
CA PHE A 70 -9.57 16.08 -49.28
C PHE A 70 -8.96 16.51 -47.95
N ASP A 71 -7.71 16.08 -47.63
CA ASP A 71 -7.07 16.48 -46.37
C ASP A 71 -6.98 18.00 -46.23
N GLY A 72 -7.40 18.50 -45.07
CA GLY A 72 -7.36 19.93 -44.74
C GLY A 72 -8.40 20.79 -45.50
N CYS A 73 -9.35 20.21 -46.24
CA CYS A 73 -10.46 20.95 -46.86
C CYS A 73 -11.47 21.43 -45.78
N ASN A 74 -11.00 22.33 -44.90
CA ASN A 74 -11.68 22.75 -43.67
C ASN A 74 -12.92 23.66 -43.88
N ALA A 75 -13.18 24.16 -45.13
CA ALA A 75 -14.31 24.98 -45.48
C ALA A 75 -15.44 24.20 -46.21
N ILE A 76 -15.24 22.92 -46.48
CA ILE A 76 -16.25 22.04 -47.08
C ILE A 76 -17.28 21.71 -45.99
N THR A 77 -18.57 21.96 -46.24
CA THR A 77 -19.66 21.72 -45.28
C THR A 77 -20.44 20.44 -45.55
N ALA A 78 -20.47 20.00 -46.83
CA ALA A 78 -21.17 18.78 -47.24
C ALA A 78 -20.46 18.08 -48.37
N ILE A 79 -20.54 16.75 -48.44
CA ILE A 79 -19.99 15.91 -49.49
C ILE A 79 -21.01 14.89 -49.94
N SER A 80 -21.23 14.80 -51.25
CA SER A 80 -22.00 13.75 -51.90
C SER A 80 -21.08 12.82 -52.66
N ILE A 81 -21.01 11.55 -52.26
CA ILE A 81 -20.21 10.50 -52.84
C ILE A 81 -21.10 9.68 -53.79
N PRO A 82 -20.72 9.50 -55.10
CA PRO A 82 -21.54 8.78 -56.07
C PRO A 82 -21.56 7.26 -55.81
N SER A 83 -22.59 6.59 -56.32
CA SER A 83 -22.79 5.12 -56.16
C SER A 83 -21.76 4.27 -56.89
N SER A 84 -20.86 4.82 -57.65
CA SER A 84 -19.70 4.14 -58.28
C SER A 84 -18.55 3.93 -57.31
N VAL A 85 -18.48 4.72 -56.22
CA VAL A 85 -17.37 4.65 -55.26
C VAL A 85 -17.56 3.45 -54.31
N THR A 86 -16.51 2.63 -54.20
CA THR A 86 -16.44 1.44 -53.37
C THR A 86 -15.44 1.57 -52.23
N GLN A 87 -14.52 2.53 -52.31
CA GLN A 87 -13.42 2.69 -51.32
C GLN A 87 -13.18 4.17 -51.02
N ILE A 88 -12.99 4.44 -49.70
CA ILE A 88 -12.44 5.70 -49.17
C ILE A 88 -11.08 5.39 -48.59
N GLY A 89 -10.04 6.07 -49.11
CA GLY A 89 -8.64 5.90 -48.69
C GLY A 89 -8.33 6.40 -47.28
N GLY A 90 -7.09 6.19 -46.87
CA GLY A 90 -6.60 6.73 -45.62
C GLY A 90 -6.49 8.26 -45.64
N TRP A 91 -6.79 8.93 -44.51
CA TRP A 91 -6.75 10.40 -44.38
C TRP A 91 -7.61 11.16 -45.41
N ALA A 92 -8.46 10.46 -46.16
CA ALA A 92 -9.16 11.04 -47.31
C ALA A 92 -9.90 12.35 -47.01
N PHE A 93 -10.49 12.51 -45.87
CA PHE A 93 -11.21 13.70 -45.41
C PHE A 93 -10.65 14.18 -44.03
N GLN A 94 -9.38 13.91 -43.75
CA GLN A 94 -8.76 14.36 -42.52
C GLN A 94 -8.87 15.89 -42.40
N ASN A 95 -9.18 16.39 -41.19
CA ASN A 95 -9.26 17.82 -40.88
C ASN A 95 -10.30 18.60 -41.71
N CYS A 96 -11.30 17.94 -42.31
CA CYS A 96 -12.44 18.62 -42.89
C CYS A 96 -13.35 19.13 -41.77
N SER A 97 -12.88 20.13 -41.01
CA SER A 97 -13.49 20.54 -39.75
C SER A 97 -14.91 21.13 -39.84
N ALA A 98 -15.29 21.73 -40.99
CA ALA A 98 -16.64 22.25 -41.23
C ALA A 98 -17.58 21.19 -41.82
N LEU A 99 -17.09 19.99 -42.16
CA LEU A 99 -17.93 18.94 -42.74
C LEU A 99 -18.99 18.48 -41.75
N SER A 100 -20.24 18.85 -42.01
CA SER A 100 -21.38 18.54 -41.12
C SER A 100 -22.32 17.49 -41.71
N SER A 101 -22.28 17.30 -43.04
CA SER A 101 -23.15 16.38 -43.79
C SER A 101 -22.37 15.53 -44.77
N LEU A 102 -22.55 14.21 -44.72
CA LEU A 102 -21.86 13.24 -45.55
C LEU A 102 -22.87 12.20 -46.07
N SER A 103 -23.01 12.10 -47.38
CA SER A 103 -23.78 11.05 -48.03
C SER A 103 -22.86 9.94 -48.50
N ILE A 104 -22.93 8.80 -47.88
CA ILE A 104 -22.18 7.59 -48.19
C ILE A 104 -23.05 6.66 -49.04
N PRO A 105 -22.55 6.20 -50.23
CA PRO A 105 -23.31 5.32 -51.10
C PRO A 105 -23.39 3.87 -50.57
N SER A 106 -24.46 3.15 -50.93
CA SER A 106 -24.64 1.73 -50.59
C SER A 106 -23.64 0.78 -51.25
N SER A 107 -22.81 1.27 -52.17
CA SER A 107 -21.71 0.53 -52.81
C SER A 107 -20.41 0.54 -52.00
N LEU A 108 -20.30 1.40 -50.97
CA LEU A 108 -19.02 1.51 -50.23
C LEU A 108 -18.73 0.23 -49.49
N VAL A 109 -17.47 -0.29 -49.63
CA VAL A 109 -17.00 -1.54 -48.98
C VAL A 109 -16.01 -1.25 -47.88
N SER A 110 -15.17 -0.20 -48.03
CA SER A 110 -14.14 0.07 -47.02
C SER A 110 -13.89 1.55 -46.77
N ILE A 111 -13.58 1.87 -45.53
CA ILE A 111 -13.14 3.19 -45.05
C ILE A 111 -11.72 3.02 -44.52
N GLY A 112 -10.79 3.82 -45.03
CA GLY A 112 -9.37 3.77 -44.66
C GLY A 112 -9.10 4.31 -43.26
N GLN A 113 -7.89 4.10 -42.80
CA GLN A 113 -7.43 4.67 -41.52
C GLN A 113 -7.43 6.21 -41.58
N TRP A 114 -7.80 6.87 -40.45
CA TRP A 114 -7.85 8.35 -40.37
C TRP A 114 -8.81 9.04 -41.35
N ALA A 115 -9.65 8.30 -42.03
CA ALA A 115 -10.41 8.83 -43.21
C ALA A 115 -11.22 10.09 -42.89
N PHE A 116 -11.82 10.19 -41.68
CA PHE A 116 -12.62 11.35 -41.22
C PHE A 116 -12.03 11.93 -39.93
N ASN A 117 -10.75 11.70 -39.66
CA ASN A 117 -10.13 12.25 -38.46
C ASN A 117 -10.24 13.78 -38.43
N GLY A 118 -10.72 14.35 -37.31
CA GLY A 118 -10.83 15.80 -37.16
C GLY A 118 -12.00 16.43 -37.89
N CYS A 119 -12.96 15.65 -38.43
CA CYS A 119 -14.24 16.18 -38.94
C CYS A 119 -15.12 16.63 -37.77
N SER A 120 -14.71 17.68 -37.08
CA SER A 120 -15.27 18.08 -35.77
C SER A 120 -16.74 18.55 -35.83
N SER A 121 -17.23 18.97 -37.01
CA SER A 121 -18.64 19.36 -37.21
C SER A 121 -19.56 18.21 -37.69
N LEU A 122 -19.02 17.01 -37.96
CA LEU A 122 -19.76 15.86 -38.43
C LEU A 122 -20.68 15.33 -37.30
N SER A 123 -21.96 15.64 -37.35
CA SER A 123 -22.90 15.33 -36.28
C SER A 123 -23.58 13.97 -36.44
N SER A 124 -23.63 13.43 -37.64
CA SER A 124 -24.17 12.11 -37.94
C SER A 124 -23.55 11.53 -39.20
N VAL A 125 -23.44 10.21 -39.26
CA VAL A 125 -23.03 9.47 -40.45
C VAL A 125 -23.85 8.18 -40.55
N SER A 126 -24.37 7.91 -41.74
CA SER A 126 -25.08 6.65 -42.04
C SER A 126 -24.14 5.74 -42.82
N LEU A 127 -23.68 4.66 -42.18
CA LEU A 127 -22.83 3.67 -42.81
C LEU A 127 -23.66 2.54 -43.40
N PRO A 128 -23.52 2.23 -44.71
CA PRO A 128 -24.26 1.12 -45.32
C PRO A 128 -23.71 -0.24 -44.86
N ASN A 129 -24.59 -1.25 -44.87
CA ASN A 129 -24.19 -2.64 -44.48
C ASN A 129 -23.16 -3.29 -45.40
N SER A 130 -22.93 -2.71 -46.61
CA SER A 130 -21.86 -3.13 -47.51
C SER A 130 -20.43 -2.89 -46.95
N VAL A 131 -20.28 -1.97 -45.96
CA VAL A 131 -19.00 -1.68 -45.36
C VAL A 131 -18.60 -2.83 -44.45
N THR A 132 -17.48 -3.50 -44.81
CA THR A 132 -16.92 -4.62 -44.06
C THR A 132 -15.65 -4.25 -43.29
N SER A 133 -15.09 -3.06 -43.56
CA SER A 133 -13.83 -2.59 -42.95
C SER A 133 -13.87 -1.11 -42.66
N ILE A 134 -13.56 -0.74 -41.41
CA ILE A 134 -13.31 0.64 -40.98
C ILE A 134 -11.93 0.67 -40.34
N GLY A 135 -11.04 1.46 -40.89
CA GLY A 135 -9.65 1.58 -40.41
C GLY A 135 -9.55 2.26 -39.05
N GLY A 136 -8.43 2.05 -38.40
CA GLY A 136 -8.14 2.73 -37.13
C GLY A 136 -8.15 4.26 -37.30
N TRP A 137 -8.52 5.00 -36.23
CA TRP A 137 -8.63 6.47 -36.21
C TRP A 137 -9.67 7.04 -37.20
N ALA A 138 -10.46 6.20 -37.87
CA ALA A 138 -11.29 6.66 -39.00
C ALA A 138 -12.24 7.82 -38.64
N PHE A 139 -12.77 7.87 -37.43
CA PHE A 139 -13.66 8.93 -36.92
C PHE A 139 -13.07 9.62 -35.67
N GLN A 140 -11.75 9.54 -35.49
CA GLN A 140 -11.12 10.19 -34.34
C GLN A 140 -11.41 11.71 -34.35
N ASN A 141 -11.72 12.28 -33.17
CA ASN A 141 -12.03 13.70 -33.00
C ASN A 141 -13.22 14.21 -33.84
N CYS A 142 -14.14 13.35 -34.25
CA CYS A 142 -15.46 13.78 -34.74
C CYS A 142 -16.29 14.21 -33.53
N SER A 143 -15.95 15.36 -32.95
CA SER A 143 -16.44 15.78 -31.62
C SER A 143 -17.96 16.11 -31.59
N ALA A 144 -18.56 16.44 -32.73
CA ALA A 144 -20.02 16.67 -32.86
C ALA A 144 -20.83 15.39 -33.15
N LEU A 145 -20.16 14.25 -33.43
CA LEU A 145 -20.85 13.00 -33.77
C LEU A 145 -21.64 12.50 -32.57
N THR A 146 -23.01 12.45 -32.71
CA THR A 146 -23.91 12.10 -31.61
C THR A 146 -24.29 10.63 -31.60
N THR A 147 -24.48 10.04 -32.77
CA THR A 147 -24.92 8.64 -32.92
C THR A 147 -24.26 7.97 -34.09
N ILE A 148 -24.03 6.66 -34.00
CA ILE A 148 -23.57 5.87 -35.13
C ILE A 148 -24.13 4.46 -35.07
N VAL A 149 -24.51 3.94 -36.22
CA VAL A 149 -24.90 2.54 -36.43
C VAL A 149 -23.80 1.90 -37.26
N LEU A 150 -23.11 0.92 -36.66
CA LEU A 150 -22.06 0.18 -37.35
C LEU A 150 -22.62 -0.88 -38.28
N PRO A 151 -22.00 -1.13 -39.43
CA PRO A 151 -22.40 -2.16 -40.39
C PRO A 151 -22.50 -3.55 -39.75
N THR A 152 -23.49 -4.33 -40.17
CA THR A 152 -23.75 -5.67 -39.61
C THR A 152 -22.66 -6.69 -39.88
N ASP A 153 -21.88 -6.50 -40.92
CA ASP A 153 -20.80 -7.39 -41.37
C ASP A 153 -19.41 -6.99 -40.82
N LEU A 154 -19.36 -5.89 -40.07
CA LEU A 154 -18.12 -5.48 -39.42
C LEU A 154 -17.74 -6.51 -38.34
N THR A 155 -16.48 -6.98 -38.38
CA THR A 155 -15.97 -8.00 -37.45
C THR A 155 -15.17 -7.45 -36.28
N ALA A 156 -14.68 -6.22 -36.40
CA ALA A 156 -13.90 -5.55 -35.35
C ALA A 156 -14.13 -4.05 -35.36
N ILE A 157 -14.09 -3.43 -34.19
CA ILE A 157 -13.93 -1.98 -34.06
C ILE A 157 -12.43 -1.76 -33.90
N ALA A 158 -11.81 -1.12 -34.89
CA ALA A 158 -10.36 -0.93 -34.93
C ALA A 158 -9.88 0.05 -33.82
N ASP A 159 -8.56 0.09 -33.63
CA ASP A 159 -7.95 1.00 -32.65
C ASP A 159 -8.28 2.46 -32.94
N TRP A 160 -8.57 3.25 -31.91
CA TRP A 160 -8.82 4.70 -31.97
C TRP A 160 -10.01 5.13 -32.81
N THR A 161 -10.84 4.22 -33.32
CA THR A 161 -11.86 4.52 -34.35
C THR A 161 -12.75 5.72 -33.98
N PHE A 162 -13.23 5.81 -32.72
CA PHE A 162 -14.08 6.89 -32.21
C PHE A 162 -13.43 7.68 -31.08
N ASN A 163 -12.12 7.63 -30.98
CA ASN A 163 -11.40 8.38 -29.94
C ASN A 163 -11.72 9.88 -30.05
N GLY A 164 -12.11 10.50 -28.95
CA GLY A 164 -12.41 11.93 -28.89
C GLY A 164 -13.76 12.33 -29.48
N CYS A 165 -14.64 11.39 -29.84
CA CYS A 165 -16.04 11.68 -30.20
C CYS A 165 -16.84 12.08 -28.97
N SER A 166 -16.60 13.28 -28.46
CA SER A 166 -17.09 13.70 -27.14
C SER A 166 -18.60 13.80 -27.00
N ALA A 167 -19.34 14.09 -28.12
CA ALA A 167 -20.77 14.14 -28.15
C ALA A 167 -21.45 12.78 -28.40
N LEU A 168 -20.69 11.73 -28.71
CA LEU A 168 -21.22 10.41 -29.04
C LEU A 168 -21.92 9.81 -27.81
N ASN A 169 -23.27 9.73 -27.92
CA ASN A 169 -24.13 9.26 -26.84
C ASN A 169 -24.70 7.87 -27.08
N SER A 170 -24.72 7.39 -28.33
CA SER A 170 -25.28 6.10 -28.73
C SER A 170 -24.48 5.45 -29.86
N VAL A 171 -24.15 4.17 -29.67
CA VAL A 171 -23.49 3.33 -30.68
C VAL A 171 -24.25 2.03 -30.78
N THR A 172 -24.66 1.68 -32.02
CA THR A 172 -25.21 0.35 -32.32
C THR A 172 -24.12 -0.51 -32.94
N ILE A 173 -23.78 -1.61 -32.28
CA ILE A 173 -22.71 -2.54 -32.72
C ILE A 173 -23.34 -3.78 -33.33
N GLY A 174 -22.87 -4.18 -34.51
CA GLY A 174 -23.30 -5.39 -35.19
C GLY A 174 -22.91 -6.67 -34.43
N SER A 175 -23.71 -7.73 -34.58
CA SER A 175 -23.52 -9.00 -33.86
C SER A 175 -22.24 -9.77 -34.25
N LYS A 176 -21.62 -9.44 -35.40
CA LYS A 176 -20.39 -10.09 -35.88
C LYS A 176 -19.11 -9.50 -35.29
N VAL A 177 -19.20 -8.39 -34.54
CA VAL A 177 -18.01 -7.78 -33.91
C VAL A 177 -17.49 -8.67 -32.79
N VAL A 178 -16.25 -9.13 -32.93
CA VAL A 178 -15.55 -10.00 -31.97
C VAL A 178 -14.50 -9.27 -31.11
N SER A 179 -14.11 -8.04 -31.49
CA SER A 179 -13.15 -7.25 -30.72
C SER A 179 -13.44 -5.76 -30.74
N VAL A 180 -13.19 -5.09 -29.61
CA VAL A 180 -13.10 -3.63 -29.47
C VAL A 180 -11.64 -3.28 -29.31
N GLY A 181 -11.11 -2.47 -30.22
CA GLY A 181 -9.70 -2.09 -30.30
C GLY A 181 -9.26 -1.17 -29.16
N THR A 182 -7.96 -0.96 -29.11
CA THR A 182 -7.30 -0.06 -28.15
C THR A 182 -7.75 1.39 -28.42
N TYR A 183 -8.12 2.14 -27.35
CA TYR A 183 -8.59 3.54 -27.42
C TYR A 183 -9.88 3.74 -28.26
N ALA A 184 -10.58 2.69 -28.65
CA ALA A 184 -11.66 2.77 -29.64
C ALA A 184 -12.74 3.82 -29.32
N PHE A 185 -13.12 3.98 -28.05
CA PHE A 185 -14.11 4.98 -27.57
C PHE A 185 -13.53 5.90 -26.48
N GLN A 186 -12.19 6.04 -26.43
CA GLN A 186 -11.59 6.94 -25.45
C GLN A 186 -12.12 8.36 -25.60
N GLY A 187 -12.55 8.97 -24.49
CA GLY A 187 -13.03 10.34 -24.46
C GLY A 187 -14.41 10.53 -25.06
N CYS A 188 -15.19 9.47 -25.31
CA CYS A 188 -16.62 9.57 -25.67
C CYS A 188 -17.41 9.94 -24.40
N ARG A 189 -17.31 11.19 -23.99
CA ARG A 189 -17.80 11.66 -22.68
C ARG A 189 -19.30 11.58 -22.52
N SER A 190 -20.06 11.69 -23.62
CA SER A 190 -21.51 11.64 -23.64
C SER A 190 -22.07 10.21 -23.73
N LEU A 191 -21.23 9.19 -23.93
CA LEU A 191 -21.68 7.81 -24.06
C LEU A 191 -22.23 7.31 -22.72
N SER A 192 -23.55 7.18 -22.65
CA SER A 192 -24.29 6.84 -21.42
C SER A 192 -24.51 5.35 -21.24
N GLY A 193 -24.49 4.59 -22.34
CA GLY A 193 -24.62 3.14 -22.35
C GLY A 193 -24.15 2.56 -23.68
N ILE A 194 -23.79 1.28 -23.66
CA ILE A 194 -23.35 0.52 -24.82
C ILE A 194 -23.80 -0.93 -24.68
N VAL A 195 -24.33 -1.50 -25.76
CA VAL A 195 -24.63 -2.94 -25.84
C VAL A 195 -23.54 -3.63 -26.60
N LEU A 196 -22.80 -4.49 -25.92
CA LEU A 196 -21.72 -5.30 -26.50
C LEU A 196 -22.30 -6.60 -27.07
N PRO A 197 -21.88 -7.03 -28.28
CA PRO A 197 -22.42 -8.25 -28.90
C PRO A 197 -21.98 -9.51 -28.16
N THR A 198 -22.83 -10.53 -28.14
CA THR A 198 -22.59 -11.81 -27.41
C THR A 198 -21.40 -12.60 -27.91
N GLY A 199 -20.90 -12.34 -29.14
CA GLY A 199 -19.71 -12.93 -29.71
C GLY A 199 -18.39 -12.20 -29.39
N LEU A 200 -18.44 -11.10 -28.62
CA LEU A 200 -17.26 -10.32 -28.30
C LEU A 200 -16.28 -11.15 -27.44
N THR A 201 -15.00 -11.16 -27.82
CA THR A 201 -13.93 -11.95 -27.15
C THR A 201 -12.90 -11.09 -26.41
N SER A 202 -12.75 -9.81 -26.81
CA SER A 202 -11.77 -8.93 -26.20
C SER A 202 -12.17 -7.45 -26.22
N ILE A 203 -11.73 -6.74 -25.18
CA ILE A 203 -11.80 -5.28 -25.06
C ILE A 203 -10.36 -4.79 -24.91
N GLY A 204 -9.92 -3.90 -25.82
CA GLY A 204 -8.57 -3.34 -25.85
C GLY A 204 -8.25 -2.42 -24.68
N ALA A 205 -6.98 -2.11 -24.50
CA ALA A 205 -6.56 -1.13 -23.51
C ALA A 205 -7.15 0.26 -23.82
N TRP A 206 -7.53 1.03 -22.78
CA TRP A 206 -8.11 2.38 -22.92
C TRP A 206 -9.42 2.46 -23.70
N ALA A 207 -10.03 1.33 -24.04
CA ALA A 207 -11.15 1.28 -25.00
C ALA A 207 -12.29 2.22 -24.64
N PHE A 208 -12.66 2.37 -23.38
CA PHE A 208 -13.71 3.27 -22.86
C PHE A 208 -13.16 4.30 -21.87
N ASN A 209 -11.85 4.57 -21.89
CA ASN A 209 -11.26 5.53 -20.97
C ASN A 209 -11.90 6.91 -21.13
N GLY A 210 -12.35 7.50 -20.02
CA GLY A 210 -12.96 8.83 -20.01
C GLY A 210 -14.39 8.89 -20.58
N CYS A 211 -15.07 7.75 -20.72
CA CYS A 211 -16.52 7.71 -20.97
C CYS A 211 -17.27 8.09 -19.70
N SER A 212 -17.20 9.37 -19.34
CA SER A 212 -17.63 9.85 -18.02
C SER A 212 -19.14 9.78 -17.75
N SER A 213 -19.97 9.65 -18.79
CA SER A 213 -21.41 9.46 -18.67
C SER A 213 -21.87 8.00 -18.69
N LEU A 214 -20.93 7.05 -18.88
CA LEU A 214 -21.26 5.62 -18.98
C LEU A 214 -21.71 5.11 -17.60
N THR A 215 -22.99 4.68 -17.51
CA THR A 215 -23.61 4.32 -16.23
C THR A 215 -23.53 2.84 -15.91
N SER A 216 -23.59 1.99 -16.94
CA SER A 216 -23.49 0.53 -16.80
C SER A 216 -23.00 -0.12 -18.08
N VAL A 217 -22.32 -1.26 -17.95
CA VAL A 217 -21.91 -2.12 -19.07
C VAL A 217 -22.11 -3.57 -18.68
N ALA A 218 -22.80 -4.33 -19.53
CA ALA A 218 -22.87 -5.78 -19.45
C ALA A 218 -21.80 -6.36 -20.40
N ILE A 219 -20.75 -6.93 -19.83
CA ILE A 219 -19.70 -7.56 -20.62
C ILE A 219 -20.09 -9.02 -20.91
N PRO A 220 -20.14 -9.45 -22.19
CA PRO A 220 -20.49 -10.81 -22.55
C PRO A 220 -19.57 -11.85 -21.92
N SER A 221 -20.10 -13.02 -21.60
CA SER A 221 -19.35 -14.14 -20.99
C SER A 221 -18.22 -14.69 -21.88
N THR A 222 -18.27 -14.40 -23.17
CA THR A 222 -17.25 -14.77 -24.17
C THR A 222 -15.98 -13.93 -24.09
N VAL A 223 -16.02 -12.77 -23.40
CA VAL A 223 -14.84 -11.92 -23.26
C VAL A 223 -13.84 -12.55 -22.32
N ALA A 224 -12.67 -12.90 -22.86
CA ALA A 224 -11.57 -13.50 -22.13
C ALA A 224 -10.55 -12.48 -21.58
N SER A 225 -10.51 -11.28 -22.15
CA SER A 225 -9.56 -10.24 -21.75
C SER A 225 -10.14 -8.83 -21.81
N ILE A 226 -9.80 -8.04 -20.80
CA ILE A 226 -10.04 -6.60 -20.71
C ILE A 226 -8.70 -5.92 -20.51
N GLY A 227 -8.33 -5.06 -21.44
CA GLY A 227 -7.05 -4.35 -21.40
C GLY A 227 -6.95 -3.37 -20.23
N GLY A 228 -5.74 -3.02 -19.85
CA GLY A 228 -5.51 -1.99 -18.84
C GLY A 228 -6.14 -0.66 -19.24
N TRP A 229 -6.55 0.16 -18.24
CA TRP A 229 -7.21 1.46 -18.42
C TRP A 229 -8.56 1.40 -19.18
N ALA A 230 -9.08 0.20 -19.46
CA ALA A 230 -10.24 0.07 -20.38
C ALA A 230 -11.45 0.90 -19.96
N PHE A 231 -11.73 1.03 -18.67
CA PHE A 231 -12.84 1.83 -18.09
C PHE A 231 -12.33 2.94 -17.17
N GLN A 232 -11.06 3.34 -17.30
CA GLN A 232 -10.52 4.42 -16.47
C GLN A 232 -11.35 5.70 -16.63
N ASN A 233 -11.61 6.40 -15.52
CA ASN A 233 -12.38 7.66 -15.50
C ASN A 233 -13.82 7.55 -16.06
N CYS A 234 -14.43 6.35 -16.05
CA CYS A 234 -15.86 6.20 -16.25
C CYS A 234 -16.59 6.61 -14.95
N SER A 235 -16.59 7.91 -14.66
CA SER A 235 -16.98 8.43 -13.34
C SER A 235 -18.44 8.22 -12.97
N ALA A 236 -19.35 8.05 -13.95
CA ALA A 236 -20.77 7.74 -13.74
C ALA A 236 -21.05 6.22 -13.65
N LEU A 237 -20.05 5.35 -13.87
CA LEU A 237 -20.25 3.90 -13.88
C LEU A 237 -20.62 3.42 -12.48
N THR A 238 -21.88 2.99 -12.30
CA THR A 238 -22.41 2.52 -11.01
C THR A 238 -22.29 1.01 -10.84
N SER A 239 -22.35 0.27 -11.94
CA SER A 239 -22.28 -1.19 -11.94
C SER A 239 -21.66 -1.73 -13.22
N ILE A 240 -20.99 -2.85 -13.11
CA ILE A 240 -20.42 -3.61 -14.22
C ILE A 240 -20.49 -5.10 -13.93
N SER A 241 -20.89 -5.89 -14.94
CA SER A 241 -20.86 -7.35 -14.86
C SER A 241 -19.62 -7.87 -15.58
N LEU A 242 -18.73 -8.52 -14.86
CA LEU A 242 -17.51 -9.10 -15.42
C LEU A 242 -17.75 -10.52 -15.93
N PRO A 243 -17.10 -10.93 -17.05
CA PRO A 243 -17.28 -12.27 -17.64
C PRO A 243 -16.60 -13.34 -16.79
N THR A 244 -17.22 -14.51 -16.68
CA THR A 244 -16.74 -15.64 -15.87
C THR A 244 -15.44 -16.27 -16.36
N GLY A 245 -15.03 -15.99 -17.60
CA GLY A 245 -13.74 -16.43 -18.17
C GLY A 245 -12.55 -15.51 -17.90
N LEU A 246 -12.78 -14.38 -17.24
CA LEU A 246 -11.71 -13.42 -16.99
C LEU A 246 -10.71 -13.96 -15.98
N THR A 247 -9.40 -13.93 -16.30
CA THR A 247 -8.33 -14.47 -15.46
C THR A 247 -7.56 -13.39 -14.67
N ALA A 248 -7.71 -12.13 -15.06
CA ALA A 248 -7.07 -11.00 -14.38
C ALA A 248 -7.91 -9.73 -14.50
N ILE A 249 -7.90 -8.90 -13.47
CA ILE A 249 -8.25 -7.48 -13.59
C ILE A 249 -6.97 -6.74 -13.92
N SER A 250 -6.87 -6.19 -15.13
CA SER A 250 -5.67 -5.49 -15.57
C SER A 250 -5.41 -4.21 -14.78
N GLU A 251 -4.21 -3.67 -14.88
CA GLU A 251 -3.86 -2.40 -14.24
C GLU A 251 -4.78 -1.26 -14.70
N TRP A 252 -5.14 -0.34 -13.77
CA TRP A 252 -5.93 0.86 -14.03
C TRP A 252 -7.33 0.62 -14.59
N THR A 253 -7.80 -0.62 -14.71
CA THR A 253 -9.03 -0.95 -15.46
C THR A 253 -10.23 -0.10 -15.04
N PHE A 254 -10.47 0.08 -13.75
CA PHE A 254 -11.59 0.85 -13.18
C PHE A 254 -11.12 2.07 -12.38
N ASN A 255 -9.87 2.52 -12.61
CA ASN A 255 -9.35 3.70 -11.92
C ASN A 255 -10.25 4.91 -12.17
N GLY A 256 -10.63 5.61 -11.11
CA GLY A 256 -11.46 6.80 -11.21
C GLY A 256 -12.95 6.55 -11.51
N CYS A 257 -13.42 5.30 -11.46
CA CYS A 257 -14.87 4.98 -11.52
C CYS A 257 -15.53 5.35 -10.18
N SER A 258 -15.66 6.65 -9.93
CA SER A 258 -16.02 7.17 -8.60
C SER A 258 -17.44 6.81 -8.13
N ALA A 259 -18.37 6.54 -9.05
CA ALA A 259 -19.73 6.11 -8.75
C ALA A 259 -19.89 4.59 -8.57
N LEU A 260 -18.84 3.80 -8.85
CA LEU A 260 -18.91 2.34 -8.81
C LEU A 260 -19.13 1.85 -7.37
N THR A 261 -20.28 1.18 -7.14
CA THR A 261 -20.72 0.79 -5.79
C THR A 261 -20.29 -0.62 -5.41
N ALA A 262 -20.24 -1.53 -6.39
CA ALA A 262 -19.85 -2.92 -6.21
C ALA A 262 -19.40 -3.54 -7.52
N VAL A 263 -18.50 -4.53 -7.43
CA VAL A 263 -18.07 -5.36 -8.56
C VAL A 263 -18.00 -6.81 -8.09
N GLN A 264 -18.63 -7.71 -8.83
CA GLN A 264 -18.48 -9.14 -8.63
C GLN A 264 -17.25 -9.61 -9.40
N ILE A 265 -16.15 -9.92 -8.70
CA ILE A 265 -14.95 -10.46 -9.33
C ILE A 265 -15.13 -11.96 -9.55
N PRO A 266 -14.98 -12.46 -10.79
CA PRO A 266 -15.11 -13.89 -11.07
C PRO A 266 -14.09 -14.74 -10.32
N SER A 267 -14.45 -15.98 -9.96
CA SER A 267 -13.57 -16.91 -9.25
C SER A 267 -12.34 -17.37 -10.06
N THR A 268 -12.35 -17.16 -11.36
CA THR A 268 -11.24 -17.42 -12.29
C THR A 268 -10.13 -16.39 -12.21
N VAL A 269 -10.39 -15.22 -11.60
CA VAL A 269 -9.39 -14.15 -11.48
C VAL A 269 -8.31 -14.53 -10.49
N THR A 270 -7.06 -14.50 -10.93
CA THR A 270 -5.88 -14.81 -10.13
C THR A 270 -5.10 -13.57 -9.69
N THR A 271 -5.26 -12.45 -10.39
CA THR A 271 -4.54 -11.20 -10.10
C THR A 271 -5.43 -9.99 -10.23
N ILE A 272 -5.24 -9.03 -9.31
CA ILE A 272 -5.78 -7.68 -9.40
C ILE A 272 -4.61 -6.75 -9.64
N GLY A 273 -4.59 -6.08 -10.80
CA GLY A 273 -3.51 -5.20 -11.25
C GLY A 273 -3.34 -3.95 -10.39
N ALA A 274 -2.22 -3.29 -10.57
CA ALA A 274 -1.96 -2.01 -9.92
C ALA A 274 -3.01 -0.95 -10.32
N TYR A 275 -3.45 -0.13 -9.35
CA TYR A 275 -4.45 0.94 -9.55
C TYR A 275 -5.82 0.47 -10.07
N ALA A 276 -6.10 -0.83 -10.08
CA ALA A 276 -7.26 -1.40 -10.75
C ALA A 276 -8.59 -0.76 -10.34
N PHE A 277 -8.78 -0.43 -9.06
CA PHE A 277 -9.97 0.21 -8.48
C PHE A 277 -9.63 1.52 -7.75
N GLN A 278 -8.46 2.11 -8.03
CA GLN A 278 -8.09 3.37 -7.40
C GLN A 278 -9.17 4.44 -7.62
N GLY A 279 -9.57 5.12 -6.56
CA GLY A 279 -10.55 6.20 -6.66
C GLY A 279 -12.00 5.75 -6.90
N CYS A 280 -12.33 4.48 -6.71
CA CYS A 280 -13.72 3.98 -6.69
C CYS A 280 -14.38 4.38 -5.35
N ARG A 281 -14.67 5.66 -5.21
CA ARG A 281 -15.03 6.29 -3.93
C ARG A 281 -16.35 5.82 -3.35
N SER A 282 -17.28 5.35 -4.18
CA SER A 282 -18.60 4.87 -3.76
C SER A 282 -18.63 3.37 -3.44
N MET A 283 -17.53 2.64 -3.69
CA MET A 283 -17.45 1.21 -3.41
C MET A 283 -17.50 0.96 -1.90
N SER A 284 -18.57 0.30 -1.44
CA SER A 284 -18.82 0.10 0.00
C SER A 284 -18.34 -1.24 0.53
N ALA A 285 -18.27 -2.26 -0.32
CA ALA A 285 -17.82 -3.59 0.02
C ALA A 285 -17.04 -4.24 -1.13
N MET A 286 -16.08 -5.08 -0.81
CA MET A 286 -15.32 -5.88 -1.77
C MET A 286 -15.07 -7.28 -1.22
N THR A 287 -15.45 -8.28 -2.01
CA THR A 287 -15.10 -9.68 -1.76
C THR A 287 -14.09 -10.13 -2.81
N ILE A 288 -12.89 -10.44 -2.37
CA ILE A 288 -11.83 -10.98 -3.24
C ILE A 288 -12.02 -12.50 -3.31
N PRO A 289 -12.15 -13.10 -4.52
CA PRO A 289 -12.38 -14.53 -4.65
C PRO A 289 -11.14 -15.38 -4.33
N HIS A 290 -11.34 -16.64 -3.98
CA HIS A 290 -10.27 -17.59 -3.61
C HIS A 290 -9.21 -17.83 -4.70
N GLY A 291 -9.47 -17.51 -5.96
CA GLY A 291 -8.48 -17.61 -7.03
C GLY A 291 -7.36 -16.58 -6.95
N VAL A 292 -7.59 -15.45 -6.28
CA VAL A 292 -6.65 -14.34 -6.27
C VAL A 292 -5.45 -14.65 -5.37
N THR A 293 -4.25 -14.50 -5.93
CA THR A 293 -2.96 -14.66 -5.25
C THR A 293 -2.20 -13.36 -5.08
N ASN A 294 -2.50 -12.34 -5.89
CA ASN A 294 -1.80 -11.07 -5.88
C ASN A 294 -2.75 -9.88 -6.03
N ILE A 295 -2.58 -8.87 -5.18
CA ILE A 295 -3.22 -7.56 -5.25
C ILE A 295 -2.12 -6.52 -5.52
N GLY A 296 -2.23 -5.81 -6.63
CA GLY A 296 -1.25 -4.82 -7.07
C GLY A 296 -1.16 -3.59 -6.18
N ALA A 297 -0.10 -2.81 -6.35
CA ALA A 297 0.07 -1.54 -5.65
C ALA A 297 -1.05 -0.55 -6.04
N TRP A 298 -1.51 0.27 -5.06
CA TRP A 298 -2.60 1.26 -5.21
C TRP A 298 -3.94 0.67 -5.66
N ALA A 299 -4.11 -0.66 -5.65
CA ALA A 299 -5.27 -1.32 -6.28
C ALA A 299 -6.62 -0.79 -5.79
N PHE A 300 -6.77 -0.42 -4.53
CA PHE A 300 -7.97 0.13 -3.89
C PHE A 300 -7.72 1.48 -3.20
N GLN A 301 -6.64 2.18 -3.59
CA GLN A 301 -6.36 3.50 -3.02
C GLN A 301 -7.56 4.45 -3.21
N ASP A 302 -7.86 5.26 -2.20
CA ASP A 302 -9.00 6.20 -2.20
C ASP A 302 -10.39 5.57 -2.40
N CYS A 303 -10.57 4.27 -2.12
CA CYS A 303 -11.90 3.65 -1.99
C CYS A 303 -12.50 4.05 -0.63
N ARG A 304 -12.88 5.33 -0.51
CA ARG A 304 -13.20 5.97 0.77
C ARG A 304 -14.43 5.39 1.47
N SER A 305 -15.39 4.86 0.73
CA SER A 305 -16.60 4.23 1.26
C SER A 305 -16.41 2.75 1.59
N LEU A 306 -15.26 2.13 1.25
CA LEU A 306 -15.02 0.72 1.49
C LEU A 306 -14.98 0.44 2.99
N SER A 307 -16.06 -0.13 3.52
CA SER A 307 -16.23 -0.43 4.94
C SER A 307 -16.00 -1.90 5.25
N SER A 308 -16.17 -2.79 4.26
CA SER A 308 -16.01 -4.23 4.38
C SER A 308 -15.12 -4.79 3.27
N LEU A 309 -14.09 -5.53 3.68
CA LEU A 309 -13.13 -6.18 2.79
C LEU A 309 -12.92 -7.63 3.24
N THR A 310 -13.17 -8.58 2.34
CA THR A 310 -12.85 -10.00 2.58
C THR A 310 -11.68 -10.41 1.69
N LEU A 311 -10.58 -10.80 2.33
CA LEU A 311 -9.37 -11.30 1.67
C LEU A 311 -9.29 -12.82 1.83
N PRO A 312 -9.16 -13.60 0.75
CA PRO A 312 -9.00 -15.05 0.85
C PRO A 312 -7.59 -15.43 1.32
N PRO A 313 -7.41 -16.60 1.94
CA PRO A 313 -6.10 -17.06 2.42
C PRO A 313 -5.09 -17.32 1.30
N THR A 314 -5.54 -17.40 0.06
CA THR A 314 -4.70 -17.58 -1.14
C THR A 314 -3.89 -16.36 -1.53
N VAL A 315 -4.26 -15.16 -1.06
CA VAL A 315 -3.50 -13.94 -1.34
C VAL A 315 -2.15 -13.99 -0.63
N ALA A 316 -1.10 -14.09 -1.43
CA ALA A 316 0.30 -14.15 -0.97
C ALA A 316 0.99 -12.78 -1.02
N SER A 317 0.45 -11.82 -1.77
CA SER A 317 1.05 -10.49 -1.95
C SER A 317 -0.01 -9.40 -2.03
N ILE A 318 0.23 -8.33 -1.26
CA ILE A 318 -0.53 -7.07 -1.31
C ILE A 318 0.50 -5.96 -1.54
N GLY A 319 0.35 -5.24 -2.63
CA GLY A 319 1.27 -4.16 -3.00
C GLY A 319 1.17 -2.94 -2.07
N GLY A 320 2.20 -2.12 -2.07
CA GLY A 320 2.20 -0.87 -1.32
C GLY A 320 1.04 0.04 -1.74
N TRP A 321 0.55 0.89 -0.80
CA TRP A 321 -0.60 1.80 -0.99
C TRP A 321 -1.91 1.10 -1.36
N ALA A 322 -1.98 -0.24 -1.34
CA ALA A 322 -3.13 -0.97 -1.90
C ALA A 322 -4.48 -0.53 -1.32
N PHE A 323 -4.55 -0.18 -0.05
CA PHE A 323 -5.76 0.28 0.66
C PHE A 323 -5.58 1.67 1.29
N GLN A 324 -4.62 2.46 0.77
CA GLN A 324 -4.41 3.82 1.27
C GLN A 324 -5.69 4.65 1.15
N ASN A 325 -6.02 5.41 2.20
CA ASN A 325 -7.20 6.27 2.30
C ASN A 325 -8.55 5.53 2.16
N CYS A 326 -8.62 4.22 2.45
CA CYS A 326 -9.88 3.52 2.66
C CYS A 326 -10.46 3.95 4.02
N SER A 327 -10.91 5.19 4.11
CA SER A 327 -11.23 5.87 5.37
C SER A 327 -12.42 5.30 6.12
N SER A 328 -13.28 4.52 5.46
CA SER A 328 -14.41 3.81 6.08
C SER A 328 -14.11 2.36 6.47
N LEU A 329 -12.93 1.83 6.14
CA LEU A 329 -12.57 0.45 6.44
C LEU A 329 -12.44 0.26 7.96
N THR A 330 -13.29 -0.60 8.53
CA THR A 330 -13.37 -0.78 10.00
C THR A 330 -12.52 -1.94 10.50
N SER A 331 -12.37 -3.00 9.72
CA SER A 331 -11.59 -4.17 10.09
C SER A 331 -10.95 -4.84 8.88
N VAL A 332 -9.83 -5.51 9.08
CA VAL A 332 -9.19 -6.35 8.07
C VAL A 332 -8.54 -7.58 8.70
N VAL A 333 -8.81 -8.75 8.12
CA VAL A 333 -8.10 -10.00 8.42
C VAL A 333 -7.13 -10.24 7.28
N LEU A 334 -5.83 -10.16 7.59
CA LEU A 334 -4.78 -10.36 6.59
C LEU A 334 -4.57 -11.85 6.31
N PRO A 335 -4.33 -12.25 5.04
CA PRO A 335 -4.13 -13.64 4.64
C PRO A 335 -2.89 -14.26 5.28
N THR A 336 -2.99 -15.54 5.66
CA THR A 336 -1.90 -16.28 6.32
C THR A 336 -0.66 -16.49 5.45
N GLY A 337 -0.78 -16.35 4.13
CA GLY A 337 0.33 -16.42 3.18
C GLY A 337 1.20 -15.16 3.07
N LEU A 338 0.80 -14.05 3.73
CA LEU A 338 1.59 -12.82 3.69
C LEU A 338 2.88 -12.94 4.49
N THR A 339 3.99 -12.51 3.88
CA THR A 339 5.31 -12.44 4.51
C THR A 339 5.70 -11.02 4.94
N SER A 340 5.03 -10.01 4.41
CA SER A 340 5.25 -8.60 4.77
C SER A 340 4.00 -7.76 4.53
N ILE A 341 3.85 -6.69 5.30
CA ILE A 341 2.92 -5.60 5.01
C ILE A 341 3.74 -4.51 4.34
N GLN A 342 3.41 -4.18 3.09
CA GLN A 342 4.16 -3.22 2.29
C GLN A 342 3.97 -1.78 2.78
N GLU A 343 4.81 -0.88 2.28
CA GLU A 343 4.73 0.54 2.63
C GLU A 343 3.36 1.13 2.27
N TRP A 344 2.83 2.01 3.15
CA TRP A 344 1.58 2.76 2.96
C TRP A 344 0.31 1.91 2.81
N THR A 345 0.36 0.60 2.99
CA THR A 345 -0.75 -0.31 2.63
C THR A 345 -2.10 0.12 3.20
N PHE A 346 -2.17 0.51 4.48
CA PHE A 346 -3.38 0.96 5.18
C PHE A 346 -3.28 2.41 5.67
N ASN A 347 -2.37 3.19 5.09
CA ASN A 347 -2.23 4.59 5.46
C ASN A 347 -3.56 5.34 5.27
N GLY A 348 -3.98 6.10 6.30
CA GLY A 348 -5.20 6.88 6.22
C GLY A 348 -6.51 6.07 6.33
N CYS A 349 -6.46 4.80 6.76
CA CYS A 349 -7.65 4.03 7.11
C CYS A 349 -8.17 4.50 8.49
N THR A 350 -8.75 5.68 8.53
CA THR A 350 -9.07 6.40 9.77
C THR A 350 -10.13 5.72 10.64
N ALA A 351 -11.00 4.89 10.05
CA ALA A 351 -12.03 4.13 10.77
C ALA A 351 -11.56 2.73 11.23
N LEU A 352 -10.31 2.34 10.92
CA LEU A 352 -9.82 1.00 11.19
C LEU A 352 -9.67 0.77 12.70
N THR A 353 -10.49 -0.13 13.26
CA THR A 353 -10.51 -0.48 14.68
C THR A 353 -9.88 -1.83 14.97
N GLU A 354 -9.75 -2.69 13.96
CA GLU A 354 -9.24 -4.04 14.15
C GLU A 354 -8.37 -4.48 12.95
N VAL A 355 -7.20 -5.00 13.26
CA VAL A 355 -6.28 -5.60 12.27
C VAL A 355 -5.75 -6.91 12.83
N HIS A 356 -5.93 -7.99 12.09
CA HIS A 356 -5.31 -9.26 12.41
C HIS A 356 -4.11 -9.52 11.51
N ILE A 357 -2.89 -9.45 12.08
CA ILE A 357 -1.61 -9.69 11.38
C ILE A 357 -1.23 -11.17 11.56
N PRO A 358 -1.06 -11.95 10.49
CA PRO A 358 -0.73 -13.36 10.61
C PRO A 358 0.73 -13.61 10.99
N HIS A 359 1.02 -14.76 11.61
CA HIS A 359 2.35 -15.17 12.05
C HIS A 359 3.40 -15.31 10.92
N GLY A 360 3.00 -15.33 9.65
CA GLY A 360 3.94 -15.32 8.51
C GLY A 360 4.66 -14.00 8.28
N VAL A 361 4.13 -12.91 8.82
CA VAL A 361 4.66 -11.55 8.57
C VAL A 361 5.95 -11.34 9.33
N THR A 362 7.01 -10.95 8.62
CA THR A 362 8.34 -10.64 9.17
C THR A 362 8.67 -9.15 9.17
N ALA A 363 7.96 -8.35 8.37
CA ALA A 363 8.18 -6.91 8.24
C ALA A 363 6.87 -6.13 8.11
N ILE A 364 6.81 -5.00 8.80
CA ILE A 364 5.80 -3.95 8.63
C ILE A 364 6.48 -2.76 7.97
N GLY A 365 6.05 -2.42 6.76
CA GLY A 365 6.63 -1.36 5.94
C GLY A 365 6.44 0.04 6.52
N GLY A 366 7.18 1.00 5.98
CA GLY A 366 7.03 2.39 6.36
C GLY A 366 5.61 2.91 6.08
N TYR A 367 5.07 3.74 6.97
CA TYR A 367 3.74 4.35 6.83
C TYR A 367 2.58 3.36 6.75
N ALA A 368 2.80 2.06 6.99
CA ALA A 368 1.83 1.00 6.71
C ALA A 368 0.47 1.22 7.38
N PHE A 369 0.43 1.74 8.60
CA PHE A 369 -0.77 2.08 9.38
C PHE A 369 -0.79 3.54 9.81
N GLN A 370 -0.06 4.41 9.12
CA GLN A 370 -0.05 5.83 9.47
C GLN A 370 -1.47 6.40 9.39
N ASN A 371 -1.85 7.21 10.39
CA ASN A 371 -3.17 7.82 10.51
C ASN A 371 -4.35 6.83 10.61
N CYS A 372 -4.13 5.58 11.06
CA CYS A 372 -5.20 4.69 11.50
C CYS A 372 -5.70 5.16 12.88
N SER A 373 -6.35 6.33 12.89
CA SER A 373 -6.64 7.07 14.13
C SER A 373 -7.62 6.37 15.07
N ALA A 374 -8.49 5.50 14.57
CA ALA A 374 -9.45 4.74 15.37
C ALA A 374 -8.88 3.47 16.01
N LEU A 375 -7.65 3.03 15.64
CA LEU A 375 -7.06 1.76 16.09
C LEU A 375 -6.71 1.80 17.59
N PRO A 376 -7.38 1.00 18.45
CA PRO A 376 -7.17 1.06 19.89
C PRO A 376 -5.99 0.20 20.38
N SER A 377 -5.71 -0.88 19.67
CA SER A 377 -4.61 -1.80 19.97
C SER A 377 -4.15 -2.52 18.71
N ILE A 378 -2.93 -3.03 18.73
CA ILE A 378 -2.40 -3.88 17.67
C ILE A 378 -1.58 -5.01 18.26
N GLU A 379 -1.87 -6.25 17.80
CA GLU A 379 -1.09 -7.44 18.10
C GLU A 379 -0.07 -7.65 17.00
N ILE A 380 1.21 -7.49 17.31
CA ILE A 380 2.32 -7.68 16.37
C ILE A 380 2.91 -9.07 16.60
N PRO A 381 2.86 -9.98 15.59
CA PRO A 381 3.34 -11.35 15.73
C PRO A 381 4.83 -11.42 16.10
N SER A 382 5.21 -12.48 16.82
CA SER A 382 6.60 -12.74 17.24
C SER A 382 7.58 -12.95 16.07
N THR A 383 7.07 -13.17 14.86
CA THR A 383 7.85 -13.28 13.62
C THR A 383 8.32 -11.95 13.05
N VAL A 384 7.69 -10.82 13.46
CA VAL A 384 8.08 -9.50 12.96
C VAL A 384 9.43 -9.08 13.53
N VAL A 385 10.38 -8.81 12.64
CA VAL A 385 11.74 -8.37 12.98
C VAL A 385 11.99 -6.90 12.64
N THR A 386 11.17 -6.30 11.77
CA THR A 386 11.31 -4.89 11.37
C THR A 386 9.97 -4.16 11.34
N ILE A 387 9.97 -2.94 11.90
CA ILE A 387 8.88 -1.96 11.78
C ILE A 387 9.47 -0.71 11.12
N GLY A 388 8.92 -0.31 9.98
CA GLY A 388 9.41 0.80 9.18
C GLY A 388 9.14 2.18 9.80
N GLN A 389 9.72 3.20 9.19
CA GLN A 389 9.50 4.60 9.58
C GLN A 389 8.01 4.98 9.47
N TRP A 390 7.50 5.78 10.40
CA TRP A 390 6.11 6.27 10.42
C TRP A 390 5.04 5.18 10.48
N ALA A 391 5.38 3.91 10.69
CA ALA A 391 4.48 2.77 10.51
C ALA A 391 3.14 2.92 11.25
N PHE A 392 3.12 3.46 12.47
CA PHE A 392 1.93 3.71 13.30
C PHE A 392 1.76 5.19 13.68
N SER A 393 2.46 6.09 12.96
CA SER A 393 2.35 7.51 13.27
C SER A 393 0.91 8.01 13.09
N GLY A 394 0.41 8.79 14.03
CA GLY A 394 -0.95 9.31 13.99
C GLY A 394 -2.04 8.30 14.37
N CYS A 395 -1.69 7.10 14.88
CA CYS A 395 -2.65 6.19 15.50
C CYS A 395 -3.07 6.76 16.88
N SER A 396 -3.87 7.83 16.86
CA SER A 396 -4.13 8.65 18.04
C SER A 396 -4.88 7.92 19.16
N ASN A 397 -5.68 6.89 18.82
CA ASN A 397 -6.42 6.08 19.80
C ASN A 397 -5.64 4.83 20.24
N LEU A 398 -4.43 4.61 19.75
CA LEU A 398 -3.62 3.44 20.09
C LEU A 398 -3.19 3.50 21.56
N VAL A 399 -3.79 2.64 22.38
CA VAL A 399 -3.54 2.57 23.85
C VAL A 399 -2.37 1.64 24.15
N ARG A 400 -2.24 0.55 23.38
CA ARG A 400 -1.22 -0.50 23.57
C ARG A 400 -0.67 -0.99 22.24
N ALA A 401 0.64 -1.17 22.20
CA ALA A 401 1.36 -1.84 21.13
C ALA A 401 2.33 -2.85 21.74
N ASN A 402 2.06 -4.15 21.53
CA ASN A 402 2.93 -5.21 22.04
C ASN A 402 4.02 -5.48 21.00
N LEU A 403 5.22 -4.93 21.25
CA LEU A 403 6.37 -5.16 20.37
C LEU A 403 6.96 -6.55 20.61
N PRO A 404 7.23 -7.33 19.55
CA PRO A 404 7.78 -8.68 19.71
C PRO A 404 9.23 -8.64 20.18
N THR A 405 9.64 -9.60 21.03
CA THR A 405 10.99 -9.69 21.59
C THR A 405 12.09 -9.88 20.54
N ASN A 406 11.70 -10.36 19.34
CA ASN A 406 12.59 -10.53 18.20
C ASN A 406 12.76 -9.29 17.35
N LEU A 407 12.02 -8.21 17.62
CA LEU A 407 12.13 -6.96 16.85
C LEU A 407 13.57 -6.42 16.93
N ALA A 408 14.19 -6.28 15.76
CA ALA A 408 15.57 -5.80 15.61
C ALA A 408 15.65 -4.36 15.09
N SER A 409 14.59 -3.88 14.46
CA SER A 409 14.55 -2.51 13.91
C SER A 409 13.19 -1.85 14.13
N LEU A 410 13.23 -0.65 14.70
CA LEU A 410 12.10 0.25 14.89
C LEU A 410 12.43 1.59 14.23
N GLY A 411 11.70 1.93 13.17
CA GLY A 411 11.96 3.10 12.35
C GLY A 411 11.70 4.43 13.04
N ALA A 412 12.29 5.49 12.54
CA ALA A 412 12.02 6.85 12.97
C ALA A 412 10.53 7.18 12.83
N TYR A 413 9.99 7.98 13.77
CA TYR A 413 8.58 8.38 13.80
C TYR A 413 7.57 7.22 13.94
N ALA A 414 8.00 5.99 14.23
CA ALA A 414 7.13 4.80 14.16
C ALA A 414 5.84 4.93 14.95
N PHE A 415 5.86 5.57 16.14
CA PHE A 415 4.71 5.84 17.01
C PHE A 415 4.48 7.33 17.25
N ASN A 416 4.97 8.18 16.35
CA ASN A 416 4.79 9.62 16.45
C ASN A 416 3.28 9.98 16.46
N TRP A 417 2.85 10.88 17.37
CA TRP A 417 1.44 11.26 17.54
C TRP A 417 0.49 10.11 17.98
N CYS A 418 1.00 9.06 18.62
CA CYS A 418 0.17 8.06 19.30
C CYS A 418 -0.27 8.62 20.66
N THR A 419 -1.18 9.58 20.65
CA THR A 419 -1.51 10.43 21.80
C THR A 419 -2.11 9.65 22.98
N SER A 420 -2.72 8.49 22.74
CA SER A 420 -3.34 7.61 23.75
C SER A 420 -2.43 6.48 24.23
N LEU A 421 -1.21 6.34 23.68
CA LEU A 421 -0.29 5.27 24.06
C LEU A 421 0.16 5.44 25.51
N ILE A 422 -0.20 4.46 26.37
CA ILE A 422 0.03 4.54 27.82
C ILE A 422 1.39 3.98 28.20
N ALA A 423 1.80 2.87 27.61
CA ALA A 423 3.03 2.17 27.95
C ALA A 423 3.68 1.55 26.72
N ILE A 424 5.00 1.46 26.73
CA ILE A 424 5.79 0.78 25.71
C ILE A 424 6.97 0.05 26.34
N GLU A 425 7.13 -1.21 25.99
CA GLU A 425 8.29 -2.01 26.32
C GLU A 425 9.15 -2.15 25.05
N ILE A 426 10.35 -1.55 25.06
CA ILE A 426 11.27 -1.60 23.93
C ILE A 426 11.95 -2.97 23.94
N PRO A 427 11.90 -3.74 22.83
CA PRO A 427 12.49 -5.09 22.80
C PRO A 427 14.01 -5.11 22.93
N PRO A 428 14.60 -6.18 23.50
CA PRO A 428 16.02 -6.21 23.86
C PRO A 428 16.98 -6.20 22.67
N LYS A 429 16.52 -6.50 21.47
CA LYS A 429 17.34 -6.42 20.24
C LYS A 429 17.45 -5.01 19.65
N ILE A 430 16.65 -4.07 20.13
CA ILE A 430 16.72 -2.66 19.68
C ILE A 430 17.95 -2.01 20.32
N THR A 431 18.86 -1.56 19.49
CA THR A 431 20.10 -0.90 19.91
C THR A 431 20.05 0.62 19.86
N SER A 432 19.04 1.19 19.23
CA SER A 432 18.82 2.64 19.14
C SER A 432 17.33 2.96 19.10
N ILE A 433 16.91 3.94 19.89
CA ILE A 433 15.61 4.58 19.75
C ILE A 433 15.77 5.69 18.71
N ALA A 434 15.16 5.53 17.54
CA ALA A 434 15.31 6.46 16.43
C ALA A 434 14.69 7.84 16.75
N GLU A 435 14.99 8.82 15.94
CA GLU A 435 14.44 10.17 16.09
C GLU A 435 12.90 10.16 15.97
N TRP A 436 12.24 11.03 16.76
CA TRP A 436 10.78 11.23 16.75
C TRP A 436 9.94 9.99 17.05
N THR A 437 10.53 8.84 17.42
CA THR A 437 9.83 7.55 17.52
C THR A 437 8.56 7.63 18.36
N PHE A 438 8.58 8.28 19.52
CA PHE A 438 7.45 8.45 20.45
C PHE A 438 7.09 9.91 20.66
N ASN A 439 7.44 10.79 19.71
CA ASN A 439 7.10 12.20 19.83
C ASN A 439 5.59 12.39 19.95
N THR A 440 5.17 13.23 20.89
CA THR A 440 3.74 13.57 21.16
C THR A 440 2.91 12.36 21.61
N CYS A 441 3.52 11.35 22.21
CA CYS A 441 2.81 10.29 22.94
C CYS A 441 2.40 10.84 24.33
N ARG A 442 1.36 11.68 24.36
CA ARG A 442 1.01 12.47 25.53
C ARG A 442 0.59 11.64 26.74
N ALA A 443 -0.07 10.49 26.52
CA ALA A 443 -0.52 9.60 27.58
C ALA A 443 0.58 8.63 28.06
N LEU A 444 1.79 8.65 27.49
CA LEU A 444 2.85 7.70 27.79
C LEU A 444 3.37 7.93 29.21
N VAL A 445 3.12 6.96 30.09
CA VAL A 445 3.52 6.99 31.51
C VAL A 445 4.72 6.06 31.75
N ASP A 446 4.68 4.86 31.16
CA ASP A 446 5.66 3.80 31.42
C ASP A 446 6.44 3.47 30.15
N VAL A 447 7.78 3.59 30.27
CA VAL A 447 8.74 3.30 29.20
C VAL A 447 9.85 2.40 29.76
N SER A 448 9.98 1.21 29.21
CA SER A 448 11.08 0.31 29.53
C SER A 448 12.13 0.35 28.41
N ILE A 449 13.34 0.83 28.74
CA ILE A 449 14.49 0.87 27.84
C ILE A 449 15.43 -0.28 28.16
N PRO A 450 15.69 -1.23 27.24
CA PRO A 450 16.58 -2.37 27.52
C PRO A 450 18.06 -2.02 27.51
N ASP A 451 18.87 -2.85 28.14
CA ASP A 451 20.33 -2.68 28.26
C ASP A 451 21.11 -2.66 26.92
N GLY A 452 20.50 -3.04 25.82
CA GLY A 452 21.15 -2.99 24.49
C GLY A 452 21.12 -1.63 23.83
N VAL A 453 20.29 -0.69 24.33
CA VAL A 453 20.12 0.64 23.70
C VAL A 453 21.34 1.51 23.99
N THR A 454 22.00 1.99 22.92
CA THR A 454 23.17 2.87 23.00
C THR A 454 22.85 4.33 22.70
N ASN A 455 21.76 4.60 21.97
CA ASN A 455 21.39 5.94 21.54
C ASN A 455 19.88 6.20 21.71
N ILE A 456 19.53 7.39 22.22
CA ILE A 456 18.18 7.94 22.22
C ILE A 456 18.18 9.13 21.24
N GLY A 457 17.46 8.99 20.12
CA GLY A 457 17.46 9.96 19.02
C GLY A 457 16.84 11.31 19.38
N SER A 458 17.04 12.29 18.51
CA SER A 458 16.46 13.62 18.66
C SER A 458 14.94 13.56 18.67
N TYR A 459 14.29 14.32 19.55
CA TYR A 459 12.83 14.37 19.71
C TYR A 459 12.17 13.02 20.06
N ALA A 460 12.92 11.98 20.43
CA ALA A 460 12.37 10.62 20.60
C ALA A 460 11.17 10.57 21.55
N PHE A 461 11.14 11.35 22.64
CA PHE A 461 10.06 11.44 23.63
C PHE A 461 9.57 12.88 23.81
N ASN A 462 9.77 13.77 22.81
CA ASN A 462 9.31 15.14 22.90
C ASN A 462 7.78 15.19 23.03
N TRP A 463 7.25 16.07 23.89
CA TRP A 463 5.83 16.18 24.23
C TRP A 463 5.19 14.90 24.85
N CYS A 464 5.99 14.02 25.46
CA CYS A 464 5.46 12.93 26.29
C CYS A 464 5.09 13.48 27.68
N THR A 465 3.97 14.19 27.75
CA THR A 465 3.61 15.01 28.91
C THR A 465 3.27 14.21 30.18
N SER A 466 2.98 12.90 30.06
CA SER A 466 2.63 12.05 31.19
C SER A 466 3.78 11.22 31.76
N ILE A 467 4.97 11.22 31.13
CA ILE A 467 6.14 10.54 31.70
C ILE A 467 6.50 11.22 33.02
N GLN A 468 6.56 10.46 34.11
CA GLN A 468 6.94 10.96 35.44
C GLN A 468 8.34 10.54 35.83
N LYS A 469 8.75 9.33 35.46
CA LYS A 469 10.07 8.74 35.76
C LYS A 469 10.59 7.97 34.55
N LEU A 470 11.91 7.91 34.41
CA LEU A 470 12.58 7.09 33.43
C LEU A 470 13.87 6.53 34.00
N VAL A 471 14.18 5.27 33.69
CA VAL A 471 15.47 4.66 33.96
C VAL A 471 16.23 4.53 32.64
N VAL A 472 17.42 5.11 32.59
CA VAL A 472 18.32 5.09 31.43
C VAL A 472 19.40 4.03 31.71
N PRO A 473 19.47 2.95 30.92
CA PRO A 473 20.46 1.88 31.15
C PRO A 473 21.89 2.35 30.89
N SER A 474 22.87 1.63 31.48
CA SER A 474 24.29 1.96 31.37
C SER A 474 24.86 1.88 29.96
N SER A 475 24.17 1.23 29.06
CA SER A 475 24.52 1.14 27.63
C SER A 475 24.32 2.43 26.85
N VAL A 476 23.46 3.36 27.33
CA VAL A 476 23.15 4.60 26.60
C VAL A 476 24.34 5.55 26.69
N THR A 477 24.94 5.82 25.53
CA THR A 477 26.10 6.70 25.36
C THR A 477 25.75 8.06 24.75
N SER A 478 24.56 8.20 24.14
CA SER A 478 24.14 9.46 23.54
C SER A 478 22.64 9.71 23.66
N ILE A 479 22.26 11.00 23.83
CA ILE A 479 20.88 11.51 23.87
C ILE A 479 20.82 12.72 22.96
N GLY A 480 19.98 12.65 21.94
CA GLY A 480 19.81 13.68 20.91
C GLY A 480 19.12 14.96 21.41
N ALA A 481 19.16 15.98 20.58
CA ALA A 481 18.51 17.26 20.84
C ALA A 481 17.00 17.06 21.03
N TYR A 482 16.42 17.76 22.02
CA TYR A 482 15.00 17.74 22.33
C TYR A 482 14.43 16.36 22.66
N ALA A 483 15.26 15.36 22.94
CA ALA A 483 14.80 13.97 23.17
C ALA A 483 13.71 13.87 24.24
N PHE A 484 13.76 14.67 25.29
CA PHE A 484 12.80 14.74 26.38
C PHE A 484 12.24 16.17 26.57
N ALA A 485 12.13 16.93 25.49
CA ALA A 485 11.61 18.29 25.59
C ALA A 485 10.09 18.29 25.82
N ASN A 486 9.60 19.31 26.51
CA ASN A 486 8.17 19.56 26.75
C ASN A 486 7.43 18.41 27.51
N CYS A 487 8.16 17.60 28.29
CA CYS A 487 7.58 16.56 29.15
C CYS A 487 7.22 17.18 30.48
N SER A 488 6.02 17.76 30.60
CA SER A 488 5.62 18.63 31.72
C SER A 488 5.57 17.95 33.09
N LEU A 489 5.23 16.64 33.14
CA LEU A 489 5.20 15.85 34.38
C LEU A 489 6.49 15.09 34.67
N PHE A 490 7.50 15.22 33.79
CA PHE A 490 8.76 14.48 33.94
C PHE A 490 9.51 15.01 35.17
N GLY A 491 9.53 14.20 36.23
CA GLY A 491 10.12 14.56 37.51
C GLY A 491 11.46 13.91 37.78
N LYS A 492 11.67 12.67 37.35
CA LYS A 492 12.84 11.86 37.72
C LYS A 492 13.44 11.11 36.53
N ILE A 493 14.73 11.30 36.30
CA ILE A 493 15.50 10.46 35.36
C ILE A 493 16.67 9.83 36.11
N HIS A 494 16.76 8.50 36.07
CA HIS A 494 17.79 7.73 36.75
C HIS A 494 18.79 7.18 35.74
N PHE A 495 20.04 7.55 35.86
CA PHE A 495 21.12 7.02 35.02
C PHE A 495 21.83 5.88 35.72
N LEU A 496 21.88 4.72 35.05
CA LEU A 496 22.62 3.53 35.53
C LEU A 496 24.05 3.46 35.00
N GLY A 497 24.43 4.35 34.08
CA GLY A 497 25.76 4.51 33.49
C GLY A 497 26.28 5.94 33.62
N SER A 498 27.53 6.16 33.20
CA SER A 498 28.16 7.48 33.12
C SER A 498 27.31 8.42 32.23
N ALA A 499 27.50 9.73 32.40
CA ALA A 499 26.75 10.73 31.66
C ALA A 499 26.89 10.53 30.13
N PRO A 500 25.80 10.34 29.39
CA PRO A 500 25.84 10.21 27.94
C PRO A 500 26.20 11.56 27.30
N ALA A 501 26.77 11.51 26.08
CA ALA A 501 26.87 12.68 25.23
C ALA A 501 25.45 13.21 24.96
N THR A 502 25.18 14.44 25.40
CA THR A 502 23.82 14.98 25.42
C THR A 502 23.81 16.43 24.94
N ASP A 503 22.90 16.74 24.02
CA ASP A 503 22.64 18.12 23.61
C ASP A 503 22.06 18.94 24.76
N ASN A 504 22.38 20.22 24.82
CA ASN A 504 21.86 21.11 25.87
C ASN A 504 20.34 21.31 25.79
N ALA A 505 19.76 21.15 24.61
CA ALA A 505 18.31 21.26 24.38
C ALA A 505 17.52 19.98 24.72
N ALA A 506 18.20 18.87 25.10
CA ALA A 506 17.55 17.58 25.32
C ALA A 506 16.35 17.62 26.27
N PHE A 507 16.36 18.51 27.28
CA PHE A 507 15.30 18.67 28.29
C PHE A 507 14.59 20.02 28.20
N THR A 508 14.63 20.71 27.07
CA THR A 508 13.97 22.02 26.90
C THR A 508 12.48 21.93 27.27
N GLY A 509 11.98 22.83 28.12
CA GLY A 509 10.58 22.82 28.55
C GLY A 509 10.23 21.77 29.60
N SER A 510 11.12 20.84 29.95
CA SER A 510 10.92 19.81 31.00
C SER A 510 11.61 20.27 32.31
N ASN A 511 11.11 21.36 32.89
CA ASN A 511 11.82 22.09 33.94
C ASN A 511 11.82 21.39 35.31
N SER A 512 10.92 20.43 35.54
CA SER A 512 10.77 19.69 36.82
C SER A 512 11.74 18.51 36.95
N VAL A 513 12.50 18.16 35.90
CA VAL A 513 13.35 16.97 35.89
C VAL A 513 14.51 17.12 36.88
N THR A 514 14.62 16.13 37.77
CA THR A 514 15.81 15.90 38.59
C THR A 514 16.55 14.69 38.05
N VAL A 515 17.85 14.84 37.84
CA VAL A 515 18.77 13.79 37.37
C VAL A 515 19.30 13.04 38.58
N TYR A 516 19.02 11.76 38.66
CA TYR A 516 19.53 10.87 39.68
C TYR A 516 20.67 10.03 39.12
N ARG A 517 21.81 10.00 39.81
CA ARG A 517 23.00 9.21 39.47
C ARG A 517 23.62 8.53 40.67
N PHE A 518 24.32 7.44 40.48
CA PHE A 518 25.19 6.90 41.49
C PHE A 518 26.49 7.70 41.59
N ASP A 519 27.14 7.71 42.79
CA ASP A 519 28.29 8.56 43.06
C ASP A 519 29.55 8.17 42.29
N ASP A 520 29.67 6.91 41.95
CA ASP A 520 30.76 6.35 41.13
C ASP A 520 30.68 6.64 39.64
N LEU A 521 29.55 7.25 39.15
CA LEU A 521 29.35 7.54 37.75
C LEU A 521 29.97 8.88 37.34
N ALA A 522 30.75 8.86 36.25
CA ALA A 522 31.45 10.02 35.74
C ALA A 522 30.63 10.89 34.79
N GLY A 523 31.08 12.13 34.55
CA GLY A 523 30.58 13.01 33.50
C GLY A 523 29.37 13.88 33.89
N PHE A 524 28.78 13.69 35.07
CA PHE A 524 27.73 14.56 35.58
C PHE A 524 28.31 15.75 36.37
N THR A 525 27.97 16.97 36.00
CA THR A 525 28.31 18.16 36.79
C THR A 525 27.31 18.39 37.91
N THR A 526 27.78 18.87 39.07
CA THR A 526 26.94 19.22 40.22
C THR A 526 27.07 20.69 40.52
N PRO A 527 26.04 21.37 40.99
CA PRO A 527 24.71 20.88 41.37
C PRO A 527 23.77 20.65 40.17
N THR A 528 24.20 20.97 38.95
CA THR A 528 23.36 20.85 37.75
C THR A 528 24.10 20.17 36.60
N TRP A 529 23.38 19.38 35.82
CA TRP A 529 23.82 18.81 34.56
C TRP A 529 22.75 19.10 33.48
N LYS A 530 23.19 19.68 32.35
CA LYS A 530 22.28 20.10 31.27
C LYS A 530 21.09 20.95 31.77
N SER A 531 21.40 21.92 32.68
CA SER A 531 20.44 22.80 33.35
C SER A 531 19.36 22.08 34.18
N ARG A 532 19.61 20.85 34.61
CA ARG A 532 18.73 20.09 35.52
C ARG A 532 19.46 19.80 36.84
N SER A 533 18.72 19.83 37.96
CA SER A 533 19.26 19.48 39.26
C SER A 533 19.79 18.05 39.28
N VAL A 534 20.91 17.82 39.95
CA VAL A 534 21.53 16.49 40.08
C VAL A 534 21.44 16.06 41.54
N ALA A 535 20.94 14.84 41.75
CA ALA A 535 20.84 14.19 43.04
C ALA A 535 21.66 12.87 43.06
N SER A 536 22.30 12.62 44.20
CA SER A 536 23.03 11.36 44.43
C SER A 536 22.04 10.25 44.85
N MET A 537 22.33 9.02 44.37
CA MET A 537 21.69 7.77 44.83
C MET A 537 22.63 6.96 45.73
N GLY A 538 23.76 7.54 46.18
CA GLY A 538 24.78 6.80 46.92
C GLY A 538 25.71 5.96 46.01
N PRO A 539 26.47 5.05 46.56
CA PRO A 539 27.32 4.14 45.79
C PRO A 539 26.47 3.14 45.01
N SER A 540 26.94 2.76 43.82
CA SER A 540 26.19 1.80 43.00
C SER A 540 26.39 0.37 43.46
N SER A 541 25.35 -0.45 43.32
CA SER A 541 25.44 -1.91 43.36
C SER A 541 24.61 -2.50 42.23
N ASP A 542 24.96 -3.73 41.80
CA ASP A 542 24.17 -4.40 40.77
C ASP A 542 22.73 -4.63 41.21
N LEU A 543 22.54 -4.83 42.52
CA LEU A 543 21.23 -5.01 43.14
C LEU A 543 20.39 -3.72 43.08
N SER A 544 21.01 -2.57 43.42
CA SER A 544 20.32 -1.26 43.32
C SER A 544 19.97 -0.91 41.88
N ARG A 545 20.87 -1.20 40.95
CA ARG A 545 20.63 -1.00 39.49
C ARG A 545 19.50 -1.90 38.97
N TRP A 546 19.46 -3.16 39.40
CA TRP A 546 18.37 -4.08 39.07
C TRP A 546 17.04 -3.60 39.64
N ALA A 547 16.99 -3.19 40.91
CA ALA A 547 15.77 -2.70 41.55
C ALA A 547 15.16 -1.51 40.79
N LEU A 548 15.99 -0.54 40.40
CA LEU A 548 15.56 0.60 39.61
C LEU A 548 14.97 0.19 38.25
N ARG A 549 15.57 -0.79 37.56
CA ARG A 549 15.05 -1.35 36.30
C ARG A 549 13.68 -2.01 36.48
N GLN A 550 13.45 -2.62 37.64
CA GLN A 550 12.16 -3.21 38.00
C GLN A 550 11.14 -2.15 38.48
N GLY A 551 11.53 -0.87 38.52
CA GLY A 551 10.64 0.23 38.90
C GLY A 551 10.60 0.53 40.37
N TYR A 552 11.41 -0.15 41.21
CA TYR A 552 11.51 0.09 42.66
C TYR A 552 12.46 1.27 42.94
N PRO A 553 12.33 1.91 44.16
CA PRO A 553 13.30 2.90 44.63
C PRO A 553 14.71 2.29 44.75
N PHE A 554 15.77 3.11 44.60
CA PHE A 554 17.16 2.67 44.70
C PHE A 554 17.53 2.17 46.10
N ASP A 555 16.75 2.57 47.12
CA ASP A 555 16.87 2.22 48.54
C ASP A 555 15.82 1.17 49.00
N VAL A 556 15.26 0.40 48.07
CA VAL A 556 14.25 -0.58 48.35
C VAL A 556 14.74 -1.65 49.34
N ASN A 557 13.88 -2.04 50.28
CA ASN A 557 14.14 -3.19 51.14
C ASN A 557 13.96 -4.50 50.33
N PHE A 558 15.04 -5.20 50.08
CA PHE A 558 15.03 -6.43 49.29
C PHE A 558 14.35 -7.62 49.99
N GLY A 559 14.03 -7.51 51.28
CA GLY A 559 13.14 -8.42 52.01
C GLY A 559 11.66 -8.18 51.73
N TRP A 560 11.29 -7.06 51.08
CA TRP A 560 9.90 -6.72 50.79
C TRP A 560 9.26 -7.71 49.82
N GLN A 561 7.98 -7.98 50.05
CA GLN A 561 7.17 -8.93 49.26
C GLN A 561 6.10 -8.16 48.47
N PRO A 562 6.40 -7.65 47.27
CA PRO A 562 5.55 -6.70 46.54
C PRO A 562 4.19 -7.28 46.14
N HIS A 563 4.10 -8.60 45.95
CA HIS A 563 2.88 -9.29 45.54
C HIS A 563 2.13 -9.99 46.73
N ASN A 564 2.64 -9.83 47.94
CA ASN A 564 2.10 -10.51 49.15
C ASN A 564 1.99 -12.05 48.96
N ASP A 565 2.89 -12.63 48.17
CA ASP A 565 2.93 -14.05 47.80
C ASP A 565 3.95 -14.85 48.60
N GLY A 566 4.53 -14.23 49.67
CA GLY A 566 5.56 -14.82 50.52
C GLY A 566 6.96 -14.83 49.89
N LYS A 567 7.19 -14.10 48.79
CA LYS A 567 8.48 -14.07 48.05
C LYS A 567 9.11 -12.70 48.13
N ALA A 568 10.33 -12.63 48.68
CA ALA A 568 11.08 -11.39 48.74
C ALA A 568 11.67 -10.98 47.40
N LEU A 569 11.86 -9.67 47.18
CA LEU A 569 12.50 -9.11 45.98
C LEU A 569 13.88 -9.71 45.72
N LEU A 570 14.64 -10.02 46.76
CA LEU A 570 15.93 -10.64 46.66
C LEU A 570 15.89 -11.99 45.91
N LEU A 571 14.81 -12.76 46.08
CA LEU A 571 14.62 -14.02 45.34
C LEU A 571 14.40 -13.78 43.84
N ALA A 572 13.62 -12.76 43.50
CA ALA A 572 13.44 -12.40 42.09
C ALA A 572 14.77 -11.99 41.43
N TYR A 573 15.57 -11.16 42.10
CA TYR A 573 16.91 -10.79 41.66
C TYR A 573 17.83 -12.01 41.52
N ALA A 574 17.90 -12.84 42.57
CA ALA A 574 18.80 -14.00 42.60
C ALA A 574 18.51 -15.01 41.52
N PHE A 575 17.24 -15.18 41.14
CA PHE A 575 16.82 -16.14 40.11
C PHE A 575 16.56 -15.49 38.74
N GLY A 576 16.88 -14.21 38.55
CA GLY A 576 16.67 -13.50 37.27
C GLY A 576 15.21 -13.40 36.83
N LEU A 577 14.26 -13.33 37.79
CA LEU A 577 12.84 -13.33 37.51
C LEU A 577 12.29 -11.90 37.43
N ASP A 578 11.19 -11.70 36.67
CA ASP A 578 10.47 -10.42 36.62
C ASP A 578 9.69 -10.22 37.94
N SER A 579 10.18 -9.32 38.79
CA SER A 579 9.55 -9.00 40.08
C SER A 579 8.21 -8.25 39.97
N ARG A 580 7.86 -7.76 38.78
CA ARG A 580 6.57 -7.09 38.49
C ARG A 580 5.41 -8.07 38.35
N ARG A 581 5.69 -9.36 38.29
CA ARG A 581 4.71 -10.45 38.17
C ARG A 581 4.84 -11.42 39.33
N ASN A 582 3.76 -12.14 39.65
CA ASN A 582 3.86 -13.26 40.56
C ASN A 582 4.71 -14.37 39.97
N PHE A 583 5.89 -14.63 40.55
CA PHE A 583 6.89 -15.57 40.03
C PHE A 583 6.94 -16.89 40.79
N SER A 584 6.01 -17.15 41.69
CA SER A 584 5.98 -18.37 42.54
C SER A 584 6.06 -19.66 41.71
N SER A 585 5.46 -19.70 40.52
CA SER A 585 5.50 -20.87 39.61
C SER A 585 6.85 -21.08 38.94
N HIS A 586 7.73 -20.07 38.92
CA HIS A 586 9.04 -20.08 38.25
C HIS A 586 10.19 -20.39 39.22
N LEU A 587 9.89 -20.52 40.52
CA LEU A 587 10.93 -20.90 41.47
C LEU A 587 11.37 -22.34 41.27
N PRO A 588 12.66 -22.63 41.54
CA PRO A 588 13.21 -23.98 41.43
C PRO A 588 12.37 -24.99 42.20
N LYS A 589 12.07 -26.12 41.56
CA LYS A 589 11.35 -27.24 42.20
C LYS A 589 12.31 -28.40 42.41
N PRO A 590 12.28 -29.06 43.55
CA PRO A 590 13.10 -30.23 43.82
C PRO A 590 12.59 -31.44 43.02
N GLU A 591 13.52 -32.27 42.55
CA GLU A 591 13.25 -33.50 41.81
C GLU A 591 14.03 -34.65 42.48
N ILE A 592 13.42 -35.85 42.53
CA ILE A 592 14.11 -37.06 43.00
C ILE A 592 14.66 -37.84 41.79
N ALA A 593 15.97 -38.00 41.73
CA ALA A 593 16.64 -38.80 40.71
C ALA A 593 17.85 -39.52 41.34
N ASN A 594 18.05 -40.78 40.98
CA ASN A 594 19.17 -41.62 41.46
C ASN A 594 19.29 -41.68 42.98
N SER A 595 18.17 -41.87 43.71
CA SER A 595 18.09 -41.89 45.15
C SER A 595 18.57 -40.59 45.84
N ARG A 596 18.54 -39.48 45.13
CA ARG A 596 18.93 -38.16 45.61
C ARG A 596 17.81 -37.16 45.37
N LEU A 597 17.59 -36.22 46.29
CA LEU A 597 16.78 -35.05 46.10
C LEU A 597 17.65 -33.94 45.50
N ASN A 598 17.34 -33.53 44.29
CA ASN A 598 18.06 -32.56 43.50
C ASN A 598 17.26 -31.26 43.36
N LEU A 599 17.96 -30.12 43.41
CA LEU A 599 17.36 -28.80 43.22
C LEU A 599 18.25 -28.02 42.28
N ARG A 600 17.80 -27.83 41.01
CA ARG A 600 18.51 -27.03 40.02
C ARG A 600 18.03 -25.59 40.08
N PHE A 601 18.96 -24.63 40.18
CA PHE A 601 18.62 -23.22 40.29
C PHE A 601 19.70 -22.34 39.60
N TYR A 602 19.25 -21.14 39.18
CA TYR A 602 20.15 -20.13 38.63
C TYR A 602 20.99 -19.50 39.76
N SER A 603 22.27 -19.34 39.55
CA SER A 603 23.24 -18.81 40.53
C SER A 603 24.15 -17.72 39.98
N GLY A 604 23.74 -17.09 38.85
CA GLY A 604 24.56 -16.12 38.15
C GLY A 604 24.45 -14.67 38.62
N SER A 605 23.62 -14.38 39.63
CA SER A 605 23.49 -13.01 40.16
C SER A 605 24.69 -12.65 41.04
N PRO A 606 25.53 -11.62 40.69
CA PRO A 606 26.84 -11.39 41.31
C PRO A 606 26.77 -10.92 42.75
N ASN A 607 25.68 -10.28 43.17
CA ASN A 607 25.48 -9.75 44.53
C ASN A 607 24.58 -10.64 45.39
N ALA A 608 24.30 -11.86 44.96
CA ALA A 608 23.57 -12.82 45.72
C ALA A 608 24.44 -13.97 46.21
N LEU A 609 24.36 -14.28 47.51
CA LEU A 609 24.99 -15.45 48.10
C LEU A 609 23.95 -16.56 48.25
N TYR A 610 24.22 -17.69 47.63
CA TYR A 610 23.30 -18.84 47.62
C TYR A 610 23.80 -19.90 48.61
N THR A 611 23.01 -20.14 49.64
CA THR A 611 23.24 -21.21 50.60
C THR A 611 22.13 -22.22 50.49
N VAL A 612 22.44 -23.47 50.21
CA VAL A 612 21.45 -24.54 50.18
C VAL A 612 21.49 -25.31 51.50
N GLN A 613 20.35 -25.49 52.11
CA GLN A 613 20.22 -26.19 53.41
C GLN A 613 19.28 -27.37 53.24
N THR A 614 19.49 -28.39 54.02
CA THR A 614 18.66 -29.59 54.13
C THR A 614 18.09 -29.71 55.56
N SER A 615 16.89 -30.31 55.64
CA SER A 615 16.23 -30.61 56.89
C SER A 615 15.46 -31.94 56.81
N THR A 616 15.23 -32.58 57.93
CA THR A 616 14.40 -33.79 58.03
C THR A 616 13.04 -33.50 58.71
N ASP A 617 12.91 -32.37 59.39
CA ASP A 617 11.76 -31.98 60.21
C ASP A 617 11.17 -30.60 59.87
N LEU A 618 11.81 -29.85 58.95
CA LEU A 618 11.44 -28.45 58.60
C LEU A 618 11.75 -27.42 59.71
N ILE A 619 12.39 -27.83 60.79
CA ILE A 619 12.76 -26.99 61.93
C ILE A 619 14.25 -26.71 61.92
N ASP A 620 15.01 -27.78 61.98
CA ASP A 620 16.47 -27.69 61.98
C ASP A 620 17.05 -27.81 60.60
N TRP A 621 17.74 -26.74 60.15
CA TRP A 621 18.29 -26.64 58.83
C TRP A 621 19.82 -26.60 58.87
N THR A 622 20.44 -27.47 58.10
CA THR A 622 21.95 -27.59 58.02
C THR A 622 22.41 -27.59 56.57
N THR A 623 23.64 -27.17 56.38
CA THR A 623 24.34 -27.32 55.09
C THR A 623 25.07 -28.66 54.94
N THR A 624 25.11 -29.46 56.05
CA THR A 624 25.78 -30.74 56.07
C THR A 624 25.11 -31.75 55.12
N GLY A 625 25.91 -32.43 54.31
CA GLY A 625 25.45 -33.43 53.35
C GLY A 625 24.84 -32.88 52.06
N VAL A 626 24.87 -31.56 51.87
CA VAL A 626 24.49 -30.94 50.59
C VAL A 626 25.71 -30.90 49.66
N GLU A 627 25.59 -31.58 48.54
CA GLU A 627 26.56 -31.51 47.47
C GLU A 627 26.14 -30.46 46.43
N MET A 628 27.06 -29.59 46.03
CA MET A 628 26.80 -28.52 45.06
C MET A 628 27.61 -28.75 43.80
N SER A 629 26.98 -28.76 42.63
CA SER A 629 27.67 -28.74 41.35
C SER A 629 28.40 -27.39 41.12
N LEU A 630 29.37 -27.38 40.24
CA LEU A 630 29.85 -26.13 39.64
C LEU A 630 28.75 -25.53 38.78
N ALA A 631 28.81 -24.22 38.59
CA ALA A 631 27.89 -23.56 37.64
C ALA A 631 28.14 -24.07 36.23
N ASP A 632 27.07 -24.39 35.51
CA ASP A 632 27.13 -24.67 34.06
C ASP A 632 27.34 -23.37 33.22
N THR A 633 27.49 -23.52 31.93
CA THR A 633 27.69 -22.38 30.99
C THR A 633 26.54 -21.37 30.99
N GLN A 634 25.39 -21.73 31.57
CA GLN A 634 24.20 -20.87 31.72
C GLN A 634 24.03 -20.40 33.17
N ASN A 635 25.07 -20.57 34.03
CA ASN A 635 25.05 -20.20 35.44
C ASN A 635 24.04 -20.97 36.31
N PHE A 636 23.64 -22.18 35.93
CA PHE A 636 22.86 -23.05 36.79
C PHE A 636 23.74 -23.98 37.62
N ARG A 637 23.33 -24.19 38.86
CA ARG A 637 23.90 -25.18 39.79
C ARG A 637 22.84 -26.17 40.20
N THR A 638 23.27 -27.36 40.56
CA THR A 638 22.42 -28.37 41.21
C THR A 638 22.94 -28.65 42.59
N ALA A 639 22.03 -28.47 43.53
CA ALA A 639 22.21 -28.95 44.92
C ALA A 639 21.61 -30.34 45.05
N SER A 640 22.31 -31.26 45.68
CA SER A 640 21.92 -32.67 45.78
C SER A 640 22.14 -33.23 47.19
N VAL A 641 21.18 -33.97 47.69
CA VAL A 641 21.29 -34.69 48.98
C VAL A 641 20.79 -36.12 48.84
N PRO A 642 21.40 -37.12 49.49
CA PRO A 642 20.86 -38.48 49.51
C PRO A 642 19.50 -38.55 50.17
N VAL A 643 18.61 -39.38 49.64
CA VAL A 643 17.28 -39.64 50.23
C VAL A 643 17.34 -40.98 50.96
N GLU A 644 18.08 -41.01 52.08
CA GLU A 644 18.20 -42.20 52.95
C GLU A 644 17.45 -41.94 54.25
N GLY A 645 16.64 -42.88 54.68
CA GLY A 645 16.08 -42.93 56.05
C GLY A 645 14.98 -41.99 56.42
N GLY A 646 14.16 -41.51 55.51
CA GLY A 646 12.98 -40.69 55.86
C GLY A 646 12.72 -39.47 55.02
N LYS A 647 11.97 -38.51 55.55
CA LYS A 647 11.63 -37.24 54.82
C LYS A 647 12.90 -36.35 54.74
N LYS A 648 13.17 -35.84 53.56
CA LYS A 648 14.21 -34.85 53.32
C LYS A 648 13.64 -33.62 52.63
N PHE A 649 14.06 -32.45 53.04
CA PHE A 649 13.67 -31.16 52.46
C PHE A 649 14.92 -30.38 52.05
N LEU A 650 14.82 -29.63 50.98
CA LEU A 650 15.85 -28.68 50.52
C LEU A 650 15.27 -27.27 50.46
N ARG A 651 16.01 -26.31 50.92
CA ARG A 651 15.71 -24.88 50.71
C ARG A 651 16.94 -24.14 50.22
N ILE A 652 16.73 -23.10 49.45
CA ILE A 652 17.76 -22.13 49.11
C ILE A 652 17.53 -20.90 49.97
N VAL A 653 18.56 -20.49 50.69
CA VAL A 653 18.63 -19.20 51.37
C VAL A 653 19.44 -18.27 50.51
N VAL A 654 18.88 -17.15 50.14
CA VAL A 654 19.55 -16.11 49.38
C VAL A 654 19.77 -14.93 50.29
N SER A 655 20.98 -14.44 50.38
CA SER A 655 21.36 -13.23 51.09
C SER A 655 22.14 -12.28 50.18
N GLU A 656 22.22 -11.02 50.56
CA GLU A 656 23.12 -10.08 49.91
C GLU A 656 24.59 -10.48 50.22
N ARG A 657 25.46 -10.24 49.26
CA ARG A 657 26.90 -10.56 49.36
C ARG A 657 27.64 -9.45 50.05
#